data_14a1b12f91cf2495893bdf0ea1b0fc17
#
_entry.id   14a1b12f91cf2495893bdf0ea1b0fc17
#
_cell.length_a   1.000
_cell.length_b   1.000
_cell.length_c   1.000
_cell.angle_alpha   90.00
_cell.angle_beta   90.00
_cell.angle_gamma   90.00
#
_symmetry.space_group_name_H-M   'P 1'
#
loop_
_entity.id
_entity.type
_entity.pdbx_description
1 polymer ?
#
loop_
_entity_poly.entity_id
_entity_poly.type
_entity_poly.pdbx_seq_one_letter_code
_entity_poly.pdbx_strand_id
1 'polypeptide(L)'
;MAMVPRKLRSHFFSASDESTMTKQIRATHAPVDDERIDARPLLNVVEHIFNSAASIIPGIVKGKPVQLDGLMDSVPQSELTDMLEITSHTINRVSCEISCKCLSGGDAHTTTMGILGMLSRYSWEAKVVIALAAFATNFGKFWLLAQVHASNPLARSVAMLKHIHETLEQVNELAAKFDAISHLLKAMLDVTNCIMQFHELPSQYIDPEAPETLAASNLIPSAVYWTIRGIIACVTQILGIIGLCQGFMSSTIETWELTSLAHKLSNINSHLLKQLDLCRQHLDDNKQREAFETLQFLFQTSHLDNMKILKALIYSKDDILPLFDGSTKQRVSIEVLRKKIVLLYITDLHHVSDQEIMIFEQMYQESRQESSRFESQYELVWIPVVDKGTPWTEGKQNKFMKLQSMMTWYSLYDPSILEPATIRYIKEVWFFNNAKPIIVVLDPQGKVVNVNAIHMMWIWGSLAYPFSSSREEALWKQESWGLELLADTIHPSLYDWIAEGKYICLYGGDNMEWIRKFTRTARSLAETLKLPLEMIYVGRSNPGEKIRKINTAIEEEKLSNTLPDPGLTLIWFFWVRLESMWHSKLQQGNKVENDEIMLEIMRILSFDSSEQGWVVMSRGTESMMAKGKGDTFLNCLNDYDQWKDKAEDKGLLPAMDDYIQGLQTPHHCNRLILPGTNGRIPDKVVCVECGRPMEKFFMYRCCTD
;
A
#
# COMPACT_ATOMS: atom_id res chain seq x y z
N MET A 1 62.64 -26.79 -43.45
CA MET A 1 62.39 -25.80 -42.39
C MET A 1 60.94 -25.41 -42.44
N ALA A 2 60.13 -25.95 -41.52
CA ALA A 2 58.69 -25.72 -41.48
C ALA A 2 58.38 -24.43 -40.72
N MET A 3 57.66 -23.49 -41.36
CA MET A 3 57.16 -22.27 -40.71
C MET A 3 56.02 -22.63 -39.78
N VAL A 4 56.19 -22.34 -38.48
CA VAL A 4 55.18 -22.43 -37.44
C VAL A 4 54.19 -21.28 -37.64
N PRO A 5 52.85 -21.52 -37.67
CA PRO A 5 51.88 -20.44 -37.78
C PRO A 5 51.84 -19.63 -36.47
N ARG A 6 51.93 -18.31 -36.59
CA ARG A 6 51.74 -17.34 -35.48
C ARG A 6 50.29 -17.54 -34.93
N LYS A 7 50.18 -17.98 -33.69
CA LYS A 7 48.93 -17.97 -32.94
C LYS A 7 48.41 -16.53 -32.90
N LEU A 8 47.24 -16.28 -33.51
CA LEU A 8 46.41 -15.10 -33.22
C LEU A 8 46.01 -15.16 -31.74
N ARG A 9 46.64 -14.35 -30.93
CA ARG A 9 46.16 -14.06 -29.56
C ARG A 9 44.88 -13.26 -29.69
N SER A 10 43.76 -13.84 -29.30
CA SER A 10 42.52 -13.12 -29.05
C SER A 10 42.78 -12.09 -27.95
N HIS A 11 42.83 -10.80 -28.28
CA HIS A 11 42.96 -9.70 -27.34
C HIS A 11 41.60 -9.45 -26.65
N PHE A 12 41.15 -10.36 -25.80
CA PHE A 12 40.24 -9.99 -24.73
C PHE A 12 41.05 -9.51 -23.54
N PHE A 13 40.81 -8.24 -23.13
CA PHE A 13 41.46 -7.64 -21.98
C PHE A 13 41.16 -8.49 -20.74
N SER A 14 42.14 -8.64 -19.86
CA SER A 14 41.90 -9.18 -18.52
C SER A 14 41.05 -8.18 -17.75
N ALA A 15 40.36 -8.60 -16.65
CA ALA A 15 39.54 -7.70 -15.83
C ALA A 15 40.33 -6.49 -15.29
N SER A 16 41.65 -6.65 -15.06
CA SER A 16 42.57 -5.57 -14.68
C SER A 16 42.81 -4.57 -15.81
N ASP A 17 42.96 -5.06 -17.03
CA ASP A 17 43.15 -4.23 -18.22
C ASP A 17 41.90 -3.41 -18.54
N GLU A 18 40.70 -4.00 -18.33
CA GLU A 18 39.42 -3.33 -18.55
C GLU A 18 39.19 -2.19 -17.54
N SER A 19 39.51 -2.40 -16.26
CA SER A 19 39.43 -1.34 -15.23
C SER A 19 40.38 -0.17 -15.58
N THR A 20 41.59 -0.47 -16.04
CA THR A 20 42.57 0.54 -16.44
C THR A 20 42.09 1.31 -17.66
N MET A 21 41.56 0.61 -18.67
CA MET A 21 40.98 1.20 -19.86
C MET A 21 39.80 2.13 -19.54
N THR A 22 38.88 1.69 -18.67
CA THR A 22 37.72 2.51 -18.26
C THR A 22 38.17 3.79 -17.56
N LYS A 23 39.16 3.72 -16.68
CA LYS A 23 39.76 4.91 -16.04
C LYS A 23 40.40 5.84 -17.07
N GLN A 24 41.09 5.31 -18.04
CA GLN A 24 41.70 6.08 -19.12
C GLN A 24 40.64 6.78 -19.99
N ILE A 25 39.58 6.06 -20.39
CA ILE A 25 38.48 6.64 -21.18
C ILE A 25 37.81 7.77 -20.40
N ARG A 26 37.54 7.59 -19.12
CA ARG A 26 36.96 8.63 -18.26
C ARG A 26 37.86 9.84 -18.13
N ALA A 27 39.17 9.64 -17.99
CA ALA A 27 40.13 10.74 -17.83
C ALA A 27 40.35 11.55 -19.11
N THR A 28 40.27 10.90 -20.30
CA THR A 28 40.61 11.53 -21.57
C THR A 28 39.41 11.95 -22.42
N HIS A 29 38.23 11.39 -22.17
CA HIS A 29 37.03 11.58 -22.99
C HIS A 29 35.79 11.99 -22.15
N ALA A 30 35.96 12.41 -20.90
CA ALA A 30 34.87 13.03 -20.14
C ALA A 30 34.31 14.26 -20.90
N PRO A 31 33.03 14.58 -20.80
CA PRO A 31 32.46 15.79 -21.41
C PRO A 31 33.21 17.04 -20.92
N VAL A 32 33.70 17.85 -21.85
CA VAL A 32 34.46 19.08 -21.54
C VAL A 32 33.51 20.28 -21.41
N ASP A 33 32.45 20.30 -22.23
CA ASP A 33 31.37 21.26 -22.16
C ASP A 33 30.07 20.43 -22.06
N ASP A 34 29.27 20.68 -21.02
CA ASP A 34 28.01 19.99 -20.80
C ASP A 34 26.92 20.53 -21.76
N GLU A 35 27.14 20.33 -23.07
CA GLU A 35 26.15 20.64 -24.09
C GLU A 35 25.01 19.63 -23.93
N ARG A 36 24.01 20.02 -23.12
CA ARG A 36 22.85 19.19 -22.82
C ARG A 36 21.93 19.12 -24.03
N ILE A 37 22.03 18.02 -24.74
CA ILE A 37 21.16 17.69 -25.86
C ILE A 37 20.23 16.59 -25.43
N ASP A 38 18.91 16.78 -25.61
CA ASP A 38 17.99 15.68 -25.46
C ASP A 38 18.15 14.70 -26.63
N ALA A 39 18.85 13.60 -26.36
CA ALA A 39 19.12 12.57 -27.35
C ALA A 39 17.99 11.58 -27.59
N ARG A 40 16.87 11.66 -26.85
CA ARG A 40 15.75 10.71 -26.96
C ARG A 40 15.09 10.71 -28.35
N PRO A 41 14.75 11.86 -28.96
CA PRO A 41 14.19 11.89 -30.30
C PRO A 41 15.07 11.21 -31.36
N LEU A 42 16.38 11.40 -31.28
CA LEU A 42 17.32 10.75 -32.18
C LEU A 42 17.40 9.24 -31.97
N LEU A 43 17.41 8.79 -30.73
CA LEU A 43 17.40 7.37 -30.43
C LEU A 43 16.14 6.68 -30.97
N ASN A 44 14.97 7.30 -30.87
CA ASN A 44 13.71 6.77 -31.44
C ASN A 44 13.83 6.57 -32.98
N VAL A 45 14.45 7.49 -33.68
CA VAL A 45 14.71 7.35 -35.13
C VAL A 45 15.69 6.20 -35.42
N VAL A 46 16.76 6.09 -34.63
CA VAL A 46 17.72 4.99 -34.75
C VAL A 46 17.07 3.63 -34.53
N GLU A 47 16.23 3.50 -33.48
CA GLU A 47 15.47 2.29 -33.20
C GLU A 47 14.52 1.94 -34.34
N HIS A 48 13.83 2.92 -34.90
CA HIS A 48 12.98 2.71 -36.06
C HIS A 48 13.76 2.17 -37.26
N ILE A 49 14.95 2.74 -37.58
CA ILE A 49 15.77 2.27 -38.67
C ILE A 49 16.22 0.82 -38.44
N PHE A 50 16.68 0.48 -37.25
CA PHE A 50 17.17 -0.88 -36.95
C PHE A 50 16.04 -1.91 -36.92
N ASN A 51 14.88 -1.58 -36.35
CA ASN A 51 13.71 -2.45 -36.33
C ASN A 51 13.14 -2.69 -37.74
N SER A 52 13.09 -1.63 -38.56
CA SER A 52 12.67 -1.73 -39.96
C SER A 52 13.65 -2.62 -40.75
N ALA A 53 14.96 -2.42 -40.60
CA ALA A 53 15.98 -3.24 -41.24
C ALA A 53 15.85 -4.72 -40.79
N ALA A 54 15.66 -5.01 -39.51
CA ALA A 54 15.48 -6.34 -38.96
C ALA A 54 14.24 -7.06 -39.54
N SER A 55 13.15 -6.34 -39.83
CA SER A 55 11.95 -6.90 -40.46
C SER A 55 12.14 -7.21 -41.95
N ILE A 56 13.02 -6.52 -42.64
CA ILE A 56 13.35 -6.70 -44.07
C ILE A 56 14.15 -7.99 -44.29
N ILE A 57 15.07 -8.33 -43.40
CA ILE A 57 16.00 -9.48 -43.54
C ILE A 57 15.24 -10.80 -43.83
N PRO A 58 14.22 -11.21 -43.01
CA PRO A 58 13.47 -12.47 -43.28
C PRO A 58 12.65 -12.41 -44.58
N GLY A 59 12.20 -11.23 -45.02
CA GLY A 59 11.48 -11.02 -46.26
C GLY A 59 12.37 -11.22 -47.48
N ILE A 60 13.57 -10.67 -47.46
CA ILE A 60 14.57 -10.84 -48.54
C ILE A 60 15.04 -12.31 -48.60
N VAL A 61 15.29 -12.94 -47.46
CA VAL A 61 15.65 -14.35 -47.36
C VAL A 61 14.56 -15.27 -47.91
N LYS A 62 13.29 -14.92 -47.77
CA LYS A 62 12.13 -15.71 -48.23
C LYS A 62 11.54 -15.25 -49.58
N GLY A 63 12.16 -14.27 -50.27
CA GLY A 63 11.73 -13.76 -51.57
C GLY A 63 10.32 -13.09 -51.56
N LYS A 64 9.84 -12.58 -50.41
CA LYS A 64 8.55 -11.90 -50.28
C LYS A 64 8.73 -10.40 -50.10
N PRO A 65 7.99 -9.53 -50.85
CA PRO A 65 8.01 -8.10 -50.62
C PRO A 65 7.38 -7.80 -49.26
N VAL A 66 8.10 -7.06 -48.44
CA VAL A 66 7.61 -6.57 -47.12
C VAL A 66 6.95 -5.20 -47.34
N GLN A 67 5.65 -5.08 -47.07
CA GLN A 67 4.96 -3.80 -46.99
C GLN A 67 5.28 -3.17 -45.62
N LEU A 68 5.90 -1.99 -45.63
CA LEU A 68 6.08 -1.15 -44.43
C LEU A 68 4.89 -0.19 -44.36
N ASP A 69 3.91 -0.47 -43.52
CA ASP A 69 2.86 0.48 -43.16
C ASP A 69 3.28 1.28 -41.92
N GLY A 70 3.28 2.60 -42.10
CA GLY A 70 3.05 3.70 -41.18
C GLY A 70 3.43 3.58 -39.70
N LEU A 71 4.71 3.84 -39.32
CA LEU A 71 5.13 3.99 -37.93
C LEU A 71 5.79 5.34 -37.60
N MET A 72 5.62 6.34 -38.48
CA MET A 72 6.33 7.63 -38.33
C MET A 72 5.51 8.73 -37.62
N ASP A 73 4.30 8.44 -37.12
CA ASP A 73 3.39 9.46 -36.55
C ASP A 73 3.63 9.81 -35.08
N SER A 74 4.66 9.24 -34.42
CA SER A 74 4.82 9.36 -32.97
C SER A 74 5.94 10.29 -32.49
N VAL A 75 6.73 10.91 -33.37
CA VAL A 75 7.81 11.84 -32.95
C VAL A 75 7.41 13.27 -33.32
N PRO A 76 7.39 14.24 -32.37
CA PRO A 76 7.20 15.64 -32.69
C PRO A 76 8.30 16.12 -33.65
N GLN A 77 7.94 16.45 -34.87
CA GLN A 77 8.89 16.84 -35.92
C GLN A 77 9.74 18.06 -35.55
N SER A 78 9.20 18.97 -34.70
CA SER A 78 9.94 20.19 -34.27
C SER A 78 11.17 19.86 -33.43
N GLU A 79 11.04 19.00 -32.41
CA GLU A 79 12.14 18.64 -31.49
C GLU A 79 13.27 17.89 -32.21
N LEU A 80 12.92 17.03 -33.16
CA LEU A 80 13.87 16.30 -33.97
C LEU A 80 14.62 17.24 -34.91
N THR A 81 13.95 18.25 -35.49
CA THR A 81 14.56 19.22 -36.42
C THR A 81 15.65 20.06 -35.73
N ASP A 82 15.32 20.62 -34.56
CA ASP A 82 16.26 21.43 -33.76
C ASP A 82 17.53 20.64 -33.38
N MET A 83 17.32 19.36 -32.99
CA MET A 83 18.43 18.49 -32.63
C MET A 83 19.30 18.10 -33.84
N LEU A 84 18.69 17.83 -34.99
CA LEU A 84 19.44 17.51 -36.22
C LEU A 84 20.22 18.72 -36.74
N GLU A 85 19.76 19.94 -36.58
CA GLU A 85 20.55 21.15 -36.91
C GLU A 85 21.89 21.16 -36.15
N ILE A 86 21.90 20.76 -34.88
CA ILE A 86 23.06 20.73 -34.01
C ILE A 86 23.98 19.51 -34.33
N THR A 87 23.39 18.34 -34.58
CA THR A 87 24.12 17.07 -34.61
C THR A 87 24.39 16.51 -36.00
N SER A 88 23.72 16.95 -37.08
CA SER A 88 23.80 16.36 -38.41
C SER A 88 25.23 16.37 -38.98
N HIS A 89 25.98 17.46 -38.78
CA HIS A 89 27.39 17.54 -39.23
C HIS A 89 28.25 16.49 -38.50
N THR A 90 28.06 16.34 -37.19
CA THR A 90 28.82 15.38 -36.39
C THR A 90 28.42 13.94 -36.73
N ILE A 91 27.15 13.64 -36.93
CA ILE A 91 26.67 12.34 -37.40
C ILE A 91 27.31 11.95 -38.72
N ASN A 92 27.29 12.84 -39.71
CA ASN A 92 27.92 12.60 -41.03
C ASN A 92 29.43 12.41 -40.93
N ARG A 93 30.12 13.23 -40.15
CA ARG A 93 31.56 13.14 -39.93
C ARG A 93 31.96 11.82 -39.28
N VAL A 94 31.25 11.39 -38.21
CA VAL A 94 31.47 10.10 -37.54
C VAL A 94 31.16 8.94 -38.48
N SER A 95 30.10 9.03 -39.27
CA SER A 95 29.69 8.01 -40.25
C SER A 95 30.79 7.81 -41.33
N CYS A 96 31.36 8.89 -41.83
CA CYS A 96 32.50 8.85 -42.78
C CYS A 96 33.75 8.24 -42.15
N GLU A 97 34.13 8.67 -40.94
CA GLU A 97 35.31 8.15 -40.23
C GLU A 97 35.22 6.65 -39.97
N ILE A 98 34.05 6.16 -39.48
CA ILE A 98 33.81 4.73 -39.28
C ILE A 98 34.01 3.97 -40.59
N SER A 99 33.41 4.42 -41.67
CA SER A 99 33.49 3.76 -42.98
C SER A 99 34.94 3.73 -43.51
N CYS A 100 35.64 4.85 -43.47
CA CYS A 100 37.02 4.96 -43.95
C CYS A 100 38.00 4.08 -43.16
N LYS A 101 37.90 4.09 -41.81
CA LYS A 101 38.78 3.28 -40.96
C LYS A 101 38.51 1.77 -41.08
N CYS A 102 37.27 1.37 -41.19
CA CYS A 102 36.95 -0.03 -41.41
C CYS A 102 37.41 -0.54 -42.80
N LEU A 103 37.33 0.27 -43.85
CA LEU A 103 37.82 -0.06 -45.18
C LEU A 103 39.35 -0.18 -45.21
N SER A 104 40.11 0.67 -44.48
CA SER A 104 41.56 0.65 -44.44
C SER A 104 42.15 -0.43 -43.53
N GLY A 105 41.34 -1.22 -42.84
CA GLY A 105 41.82 -2.26 -41.92
C GLY A 105 42.46 -1.70 -40.65
N GLY A 106 42.02 -0.54 -40.17
CA GLY A 106 42.50 0.10 -38.96
C GLY A 106 42.27 -0.71 -37.70
N ASP A 107 43.13 -0.54 -36.68
CA ASP A 107 42.93 -1.16 -35.38
C ASP A 107 41.65 -0.63 -34.77
N ALA A 108 40.82 -1.57 -34.36
CA ALA A 108 39.46 -1.24 -33.87
C ALA A 108 39.45 -0.52 -32.53
N HIS A 109 40.43 -0.72 -31.63
CA HIS A 109 40.59 0.06 -30.40
C HIS A 109 40.91 1.49 -30.71
N THR A 110 41.94 1.72 -31.54
CA THR A 110 42.38 3.05 -31.97
C THR A 110 41.25 3.81 -32.68
N THR A 111 40.48 3.12 -33.52
CA THR A 111 39.30 3.70 -34.19
C THR A 111 38.21 4.08 -33.19
N THR A 112 37.91 3.23 -32.19
CA THR A 112 36.95 3.52 -31.13
C THR A 112 37.35 4.76 -30.33
N MET A 113 38.63 4.86 -29.95
CA MET A 113 39.18 6.03 -29.22
C MET A 113 39.13 7.30 -30.08
N GLY A 114 39.39 7.20 -31.37
CA GLY A 114 39.27 8.32 -32.31
C GLY A 114 37.83 8.84 -32.40
N ILE A 115 36.83 7.97 -32.47
CA ILE A 115 35.41 8.34 -32.48
C ILE A 115 35.02 9.00 -31.15
N LEU A 116 35.44 8.45 -30.00
CA LEU A 116 35.22 9.07 -28.69
C LEU A 116 35.84 10.48 -28.62
N GLY A 117 37.03 10.68 -29.21
CA GLY A 117 37.65 11.98 -29.31
C GLY A 117 36.85 12.99 -30.14
N MET A 118 36.22 12.54 -31.24
CA MET A 118 35.36 13.40 -32.07
C MET A 118 34.06 13.80 -31.34
N LEU A 119 33.64 12.99 -30.36
CA LEU A 119 32.43 13.19 -29.56
C LEU A 119 32.73 13.80 -28.18
N SER A 120 33.91 14.31 -27.92
CA SER A 120 34.36 14.74 -26.58
C SER A 120 33.49 15.79 -25.93
N ARG A 121 32.84 16.69 -26.68
CA ARG A 121 31.99 17.75 -26.19
C ARG A 121 30.61 17.29 -25.69
N TYR A 122 30.15 16.11 -26.10
CA TYR A 122 28.83 15.61 -25.77
C TYR A 122 28.86 14.82 -24.47
N SER A 123 27.72 14.76 -23.77
CA SER A 123 27.48 13.88 -22.63
C SER A 123 27.54 12.40 -23.05
N TRP A 124 27.66 11.47 -22.09
CA TRP A 124 27.87 10.05 -22.42
C TRP A 124 26.69 9.44 -23.17
N GLU A 125 25.44 9.76 -22.79
CA GLU A 125 24.24 9.33 -23.50
C GLU A 125 24.16 9.89 -24.91
N ALA A 126 24.50 11.17 -25.10
CA ALA A 126 24.54 11.78 -26.42
C ALA A 126 25.63 11.16 -27.30
N LYS A 127 26.82 10.86 -26.76
CA LYS A 127 27.92 10.18 -27.49
C LYS A 127 27.47 8.87 -28.09
N VAL A 128 26.79 8.01 -27.30
CA VAL A 128 26.37 6.68 -27.76
C VAL A 128 25.28 6.80 -28.82
N VAL A 129 24.30 7.70 -28.61
CA VAL A 129 23.19 7.89 -29.54
C VAL A 129 23.66 8.48 -30.87
N ILE A 130 24.58 9.49 -30.88
CA ILE A 130 25.15 10.04 -32.08
C ILE A 130 25.98 8.98 -32.85
N ALA A 131 26.76 8.16 -32.17
CA ALA A 131 27.48 7.06 -32.78
C ALA A 131 26.57 6.02 -33.43
N LEU A 132 25.47 5.65 -32.75
CA LEU A 132 24.45 4.76 -33.32
C LEU A 132 23.74 5.40 -34.51
N ALA A 133 23.42 6.70 -34.46
CA ALA A 133 22.80 7.40 -35.58
C ALA A 133 23.75 7.48 -36.82
N ALA A 134 25.04 7.68 -36.58
CA ALA A 134 26.03 7.62 -37.64
C ALA A 134 26.12 6.24 -38.31
N PHE A 135 26.02 5.19 -37.54
CA PHE A 135 25.92 3.82 -38.06
C PHE A 135 24.59 3.57 -38.76
N ALA A 136 23.46 3.96 -38.13
CA ALA A 136 22.12 3.77 -38.68
C ALA A 136 21.95 4.40 -40.05
N THR A 137 22.62 5.54 -40.32
CA THR A 137 22.61 6.17 -41.64
C THR A 137 23.17 5.25 -42.75
N ASN A 138 24.27 4.57 -42.51
CA ASN A 138 24.86 3.65 -43.48
C ASN A 138 24.15 2.32 -43.55
N PHE A 139 23.73 1.80 -42.39
CA PHE A 139 22.98 0.55 -42.27
C PHE A 139 21.61 0.65 -42.92
N GLY A 140 20.87 1.75 -42.66
CA GLY A 140 19.57 2.00 -43.28
C GLY A 140 19.69 2.18 -44.81
N LYS A 141 20.70 2.88 -45.30
CA LYS A 141 20.96 3.00 -46.76
C LYS A 141 21.23 1.66 -47.42
N PHE A 142 21.97 0.77 -46.78
CA PHE A 142 22.26 -0.57 -47.31
C PHE A 142 20.93 -1.35 -47.47
N TRP A 143 20.11 -1.44 -46.42
CA TRP A 143 18.86 -2.18 -46.45
C TRP A 143 17.78 -1.54 -47.34
N LEU A 144 17.74 -0.20 -47.43
CA LEU A 144 16.85 0.49 -48.35
C LEU A 144 17.20 0.15 -49.80
N LEU A 145 18.49 0.17 -50.18
CA LEU A 145 18.93 -0.24 -51.50
C LEU A 145 18.63 -1.73 -51.74
N ALA A 146 18.83 -2.59 -50.74
CA ALA A 146 18.52 -4.01 -50.85
C ALA A 146 17.02 -4.27 -51.08
N GLN A 147 16.13 -3.40 -50.56
CA GLN A 147 14.69 -3.51 -50.74
C GLN A 147 14.23 -3.00 -52.10
N VAL A 148 14.77 -1.88 -52.57
CA VAL A 148 14.23 -1.15 -53.74
C VAL A 148 14.96 -1.48 -55.06
N HIS A 149 16.15 -2.15 -55.03
CA HIS A 149 16.94 -2.39 -56.21
C HIS A 149 16.21 -3.22 -57.32
N ALA A 150 15.32 -4.09 -56.93
CA ALA A 150 14.57 -4.91 -57.86
C ALA A 150 13.53 -4.12 -58.68
N SER A 151 12.93 -3.09 -58.04
CA SER A 151 11.84 -2.30 -58.62
C SER A 151 12.29 -0.94 -59.21
N ASN A 152 13.47 -0.43 -58.84
CA ASN A 152 13.91 0.91 -59.25
C ASN A 152 15.26 0.81 -60.01
N PRO A 153 15.31 1.26 -61.31
CA PRO A 153 16.51 1.19 -62.10
C PRO A 153 17.72 1.98 -61.56
N LEU A 154 17.46 3.15 -60.92
CA LEU A 154 18.53 3.93 -60.30
C LEU A 154 19.10 3.24 -59.08
N ALA A 155 18.22 2.68 -58.22
CA ALA A 155 18.62 1.89 -57.07
C ALA A 155 19.44 0.66 -57.49
N ARG A 156 19.05 -0.01 -58.56
CA ARG A 156 19.79 -1.12 -59.14
C ARG A 156 21.21 -0.72 -59.55
N SER A 157 21.36 0.39 -60.27
CA SER A 157 22.66 0.89 -60.69
C SER A 157 23.57 1.24 -59.49
N VAL A 158 23.00 1.88 -58.46
CA VAL A 158 23.72 2.18 -57.22
C VAL A 158 24.08 0.89 -56.43
N ALA A 159 23.18 -0.09 -56.38
CA ALA A 159 23.43 -1.37 -55.75
C ALA A 159 24.56 -2.16 -56.46
N MET A 160 24.61 -2.11 -57.80
CA MET A 160 25.72 -2.69 -58.57
C MET A 160 27.05 -2.04 -58.23
N LEU A 161 27.13 -0.70 -58.23
CA LEU A 161 28.37 0.02 -57.89
C LEU A 161 28.84 -0.25 -56.43
N LYS A 162 27.92 -0.64 -55.54
CA LYS A 162 28.20 -0.98 -54.15
C LYS A 162 28.35 -2.50 -53.91
N HIS A 163 28.39 -3.32 -54.96
CA HIS A 163 28.44 -4.79 -54.90
C HIS A 163 27.35 -5.44 -54.08
N ILE A 164 26.25 -4.73 -53.81
CA ILE A 164 25.11 -5.22 -52.97
C ILE A 164 24.33 -6.30 -53.74
N HIS A 165 24.27 -6.24 -55.08
CA HIS A 165 23.53 -7.17 -55.90
C HIS A 165 24.01 -8.63 -55.75
N GLU A 166 25.32 -8.83 -55.80
CA GLU A 166 25.99 -10.14 -55.65
C GLU A 166 25.76 -10.72 -54.24
N THR A 167 25.79 -9.83 -53.22
CA THR A 167 25.54 -10.19 -51.83
C THR A 167 24.10 -10.69 -51.62
N LEU A 168 23.12 -10.10 -52.28
CA LEU A 168 21.74 -10.47 -52.16
C LEU A 168 21.38 -11.82 -52.78
N GLU A 169 22.18 -12.30 -53.79
CA GLU A 169 22.04 -13.64 -54.36
C GLU A 169 22.49 -14.72 -53.37
N GLN A 170 23.37 -14.39 -52.41
CA GLN A 170 23.96 -15.29 -51.41
C GLN A 170 23.32 -15.18 -50.00
N VAL A 171 22.22 -14.46 -49.86
CA VAL A 171 21.61 -14.14 -48.53
C VAL A 171 21.38 -15.38 -47.67
N ASN A 172 20.99 -16.50 -48.23
CA ASN A 172 20.76 -17.73 -47.48
C ASN A 172 22.04 -18.28 -46.82
N GLU A 173 23.19 -18.12 -47.42
CA GLU A 173 24.50 -18.55 -46.89
C GLU A 173 24.98 -17.56 -45.82
N LEU A 174 24.52 -16.31 -45.88
CA LEU A 174 24.90 -15.22 -44.98
C LEU A 174 23.93 -15.02 -43.80
N ALA A 175 22.85 -15.81 -43.73
CA ALA A 175 21.81 -15.68 -42.69
C ALA A 175 22.38 -15.68 -41.26
N ALA A 176 23.31 -16.61 -40.95
CA ALA A 176 23.96 -16.64 -39.63
C ALA A 176 24.77 -15.38 -39.28
N LYS A 177 25.37 -14.71 -40.30
CA LYS A 177 26.13 -13.46 -40.11
C LYS A 177 25.17 -12.30 -39.82
N PHE A 178 24.04 -12.23 -40.54
CA PHE A 178 23.01 -11.22 -40.31
C PHE A 178 22.31 -11.40 -38.95
N ASP A 179 22.07 -12.64 -38.51
CA ASP A 179 21.56 -12.93 -37.18
C ASP A 179 22.52 -12.47 -36.08
N ALA A 180 23.82 -12.72 -36.23
CA ALA A 180 24.83 -12.23 -35.28
C ALA A 180 24.88 -10.70 -35.21
N ILE A 181 24.80 -10.00 -36.36
CA ILE A 181 24.68 -8.54 -36.41
C ILE A 181 23.41 -8.06 -35.71
N SER A 182 22.25 -8.70 -35.95
CA SER A 182 20.99 -8.32 -35.36
C SER A 182 21.00 -8.51 -33.83
N HIS A 183 21.60 -9.57 -33.32
CA HIS A 183 21.75 -9.78 -31.87
C HIS A 183 22.67 -8.71 -31.24
N LEU A 184 23.76 -8.34 -31.90
CA LEU A 184 24.64 -7.29 -31.39
C LEU A 184 23.96 -5.92 -31.44
N LEU A 185 23.20 -5.60 -32.50
CA LEU A 185 22.40 -4.37 -32.60
C LEU A 185 21.40 -4.27 -31.44
N LYS A 186 20.66 -5.35 -31.14
CA LYS A 186 19.75 -5.38 -30.03
C LYS A 186 20.47 -5.12 -28.70
N ALA A 187 21.62 -5.78 -28.46
CA ALA A 187 22.38 -5.55 -27.23
C ALA A 187 22.89 -4.10 -27.10
N MET A 188 23.29 -3.47 -28.22
CA MET A 188 23.68 -2.05 -28.26
C MET A 188 22.52 -1.11 -27.94
N LEU A 189 21.32 -1.36 -28.49
CA LEU A 189 20.11 -0.61 -28.18
C LEU A 189 19.69 -0.76 -26.72
N ASP A 190 19.68 -1.98 -26.20
CA ASP A 190 19.30 -2.26 -24.80
C ASP A 190 20.19 -1.50 -23.82
N VAL A 191 21.52 -1.50 -24.03
CA VAL A 191 22.49 -0.73 -23.22
C VAL A 191 22.25 0.77 -23.36
N THR A 192 22.01 1.25 -24.57
CA THR A 192 21.81 2.70 -24.84
C THR A 192 20.53 3.18 -24.18
N ASN A 193 19.45 2.41 -24.27
CA ASN A 193 18.20 2.72 -23.57
C ASN A 193 18.36 2.75 -22.04
N CYS A 194 19.15 1.84 -21.49
CA CYS A 194 19.46 1.87 -20.06
C CYS A 194 20.25 3.13 -19.67
N ILE A 195 21.24 3.54 -20.45
CA ILE A 195 22.02 4.79 -20.24
C ILE A 195 21.08 6.01 -20.31
N MET A 196 20.17 6.06 -21.28
CA MET A 196 19.19 7.14 -21.40
C MET A 196 18.27 7.22 -20.18
N GLN A 197 17.80 6.08 -19.69
CA GLN A 197 16.96 6.01 -18.49
C GLN A 197 17.68 6.52 -17.23
N PHE A 198 18.99 6.32 -17.11
CA PHE A 198 19.80 6.94 -16.04
C PHE A 198 19.84 8.47 -16.17
N HIS A 199 20.00 8.99 -17.37
CA HIS A 199 20.03 10.43 -17.62
C HIS A 199 18.69 11.11 -17.32
N GLU A 200 17.58 10.41 -17.57
CA GLU A 200 16.22 10.89 -17.33
C GLU A 200 15.79 10.86 -15.85
N LEU A 201 16.60 10.27 -14.97
CA LEU A 201 16.29 10.27 -13.55
C LEU A 201 16.35 11.69 -12.95
N PRO A 202 15.37 12.10 -12.11
CA PRO A 202 15.38 13.44 -11.51
C PRO A 202 16.55 13.61 -10.53
N SER A 203 17.51 14.45 -10.90
CA SER A 203 18.76 14.68 -10.17
C SER A 203 18.58 15.18 -8.74
N GLN A 204 17.46 15.85 -8.44
CA GLN A 204 17.14 16.39 -7.09
C GLN A 204 16.94 15.31 -6.01
N TYR A 205 16.63 14.08 -6.39
CA TYR A 205 16.38 12.97 -5.47
C TYR A 205 17.45 11.90 -5.48
N ILE A 206 18.50 12.08 -6.33
CA ILE A 206 19.60 11.12 -6.46
C ILE A 206 20.80 11.67 -5.73
N ASP A 207 21.32 10.90 -4.78
CA ASP A 207 22.60 11.21 -4.16
C ASP A 207 23.73 10.84 -5.13
N PRO A 208 24.54 11.83 -5.60
CA PRO A 208 25.67 11.57 -6.49
C PRO A 208 26.73 10.65 -5.87
N GLU A 209 26.81 10.60 -4.54
CA GLU A 209 27.78 9.78 -3.80
C GLU A 209 27.25 8.40 -3.42
N ALA A 210 25.97 8.10 -3.71
CA ALA A 210 25.41 6.78 -3.45
C ALA A 210 26.17 5.69 -4.22
N PRO A 211 26.42 4.52 -3.60
CA PRO A 211 27.21 3.44 -4.21
C PRO A 211 26.70 3.00 -5.58
N GLU A 212 25.39 2.94 -5.78
CA GLU A 212 24.75 2.57 -7.04
C GLU A 212 24.93 3.63 -8.12
N THR A 213 24.86 4.92 -7.76
CA THR A 213 25.11 6.05 -8.68
C THR A 213 26.57 6.09 -9.11
N LEU A 214 27.48 5.90 -8.17
CA LEU A 214 28.91 5.79 -8.46
C LEU A 214 29.24 4.55 -9.30
N ALA A 215 28.61 3.41 -9.04
CA ALA A 215 28.78 2.19 -9.83
C ALA A 215 28.31 2.40 -11.27
N ALA A 216 27.14 3.00 -11.48
CA ALA A 216 26.62 3.34 -12.80
C ALA A 216 27.53 4.34 -13.53
N SER A 217 27.95 5.44 -12.88
CA SER A 217 28.84 6.45 -13.42
C SER A 217 30.20 5.89 -13.85
N ASN A 218 30.67 4.85 -13.16
CA ASN A 218 31.92 4.17 -13.55
C ASN A 218 31.70 3.19 -14.73
N LEU A 219 30.50 2.61 -14.88
CA LEU A 219 30.19 1.60 -15.88
C LEU A 219 29.74 2.21 -17.22
N ILE A 220 29.08 3.35 -17.22
CA ILE A 220 28.57 4.04 -18.43
C ILE A 220 29.65 4.33 -19.44
N PRO A 221 30.85 4.91 -19.11
CA PRO A 221 31.93 5.13 -20.09
C PRO A 221 32.40 3.85 -20.76
N SER A 222 32.47 2.74 -20.02
CA SER A 222 32.81 1.42 -20.57
C SER A 222 31.70 0.91 -21.49
N ALA A 223 30.45 1.10 -21.13
CA ALA A 223 29.28 0.71 -21.95
C ALA A 223 29.32 1.48 -23.30
N VAL A 224 29.56 2.77 -23.28
CA VAL A 224 29.70 3.61 -24.49
C VAL A 224 30.85 3.12 -25.38
N TYR A 225 32.01 2.84 -24.79
CA TYR A 225 33.14 2.29 -25.51
C TYR A 225 32.82 0.97 -26.23
N TRP A 226 32.23 0.00 -25.50
CA TRP A 226 31.89 -1.31 -26.05
C TRP A 226 30.78 -1.22 -27.10
N THR A 227 29.84 -0.26 -26.97
CA THR A 227 28.83 0.00 -28.00
C THR A 227 29.48 0.53 -29.29
N ILE A 228 30.36 1.52 -29.20
CA ILE A 228 31.07 2.03 -30.38
C ILE A 228 31.98 0.95 -30.99
N ARG A 229 32.62 0.12 -30.17
CA ARG A 229 33.38 -1.05 -30.62
C ARG A 229 32.49 -2.05 -31.35
N GLY A 230 31.25 -2.27 -30.86
CA GLY A 230 30.24 -3.09 -31.53
C GLY A 230 29.83 -2.54 -32.89
N ILE A 231 29.67 -1.21 -33.00
CA ILE A 231 29.36 -0.54 -34.26
C ILE A 231 30.50 -0.80 -35.29
N ILE A 232 31.76 -0.65 -34.88
CA ILE A 232 32.90 -0.89 -35.76
C ILE A 232 32.91 -2.35 -36.23
N ALA A 233 32.69 -3.30 -35.35
CA ALA A 233 32.60 -4.72 -35.69
C ALA A 233 31.45 -5.02 -36.69
N CYS A 234 30.27 -4.42 -36.50
CA CYS A 234 29.15 -4.54 -37.45
C CYS A 234 29.49 -3.98 -38.83
N VAL A 235 30.11 -2.78 -38.88
CA VAL A 235 30.51 -2.14 -40.16
C VAL A 235 31.58 -2.98 -40.87
N THR A 236 32.59 -3.46 -40.16
CA THR A 236 33.63 -4.32 -40.72
C THR A 236 33.06 -5.59 -41.31
N GLN A 237 32.09 -6.21 -40.58
CA GLN A 237 31.43 -7.40 -41.06
C GLN A 237 30.57 -7.16 -42.29
N ILE A 238 29.85 -6.04 -42.36
CA ILE A 238 29.02 -5.68 -43.53
C ILE A 238 29.94 -5.41 -44.73
N LEU A 239 31.04 -4.66 -44.56
CA LEU A 239 32.02 -4.39 -45.61
C LEU A 239 32.69 -5.69 -46.13
N GLY A 240 32.95 -6.65 -45.22
CA GLY A 240 33.44 -7.98 -45.60
C GLY A 240 32.41 -8.78 -46.41
N ILE A 241 31.13 -8.72 -46.06
CA ILE A 241 30.03 -9.39 -46.77
C ILE A 241 29.90 -8.86 -48.22
N ILE A 242 30.02 -7.55 -48.44
CA ILE A 242 29.93 -6.92 -49.75
C ILE A 242 31.24 -6.94 -50.54
N GLY A 243 32.26 -7.69 -50.09
CA GLY A 243 33.50 -7.93 -50.82
C GLY A 243 34.44 -6.70 -50.96
N LEU A 244 34.19 -5.63 -50.20
CA LEU A 244 34.99 -4.38 -50.25
C LEU A 244 36.30 -4.45 -49.44
N CYS A 245 36.44 -5.47 -48.57
CA CYS A 245 37.67 -5.70 -47.79
C CYS A 245 38.50 -6.81 -48.41
N GLN A 246 39.63 -6.50 -49.09
CA GLN A 246 40.57 -7.47 -49.59
C GLN A 246 41.32 -8.15 -48.43
N GLY A 247 41.11 -9.47 -48.24
CA GLY A 247 41.88 -10.30 -47.32
C GLY A 247 41.10 -11.00 -46.19
N PHE A 248 39.76 -10.91 -46.11
CA PHE A 248 38.97 -11.55 -45.08
C PHE A 248 38.28 -12.84 -45.61
N MET A 249 39.01 -13.92 -45.63
CA MET A 249 38.45 -15.27 -45.83
C MET A 249 38.60 -16.10 -44.54
N SER A 250 37.86 -15.73 -43.46
CA SER A 250 37.70 -16.67 -42.36
C SER A 250 36.35 -16.42 -41.65
N SER A 251 35.30 -17.09 -42.12
CA SER A 251 33.90 -16.88 -41.78
C SER A 251 33.52 -17.21 -40.34
N THR A 252 34.23 -18.07 -39.64
CA THR A 252 33.90 -18.57 -38.30
C THR A 252 34.43 -17.70 -37.17
N ILE A 253 35.57 -17.02 -37.36
CA ILE A 253 36.20 -16.18 -36.34
C ILE A 253 35.40 -14.86 -36.15
N GLU A 254 34.89 -14.30 -37.24
CA GLU A 254 34.17 -13.03 -37.27
C GLU A 254 32.79 -13.11 -36.59
N THR A 255 32.05 -14.20 -36.84
CA THR A 255 30.73 -14.43 -36.17
C THR A 255 30.90 -14.60 -34.67
N TRP A 256 32.00 -15.25 -34.24
CA TRP A 256 32.31 -15.40 -32.83
C TRP A 256 32.60 -14.06 -32.14
N GLU A 257 33.31 -13.13 -32.83
CA GLU A 257 33.59 -11.80 -32.29
C GLU A 257 32.29 -11.00 -32.05
N LEU A 258 31.35 -10.98 -33.01
CA LEU A 258 30.03 -10.33 -32.86
C LEU A 258 29.24 -10.91 -31.70
N THR A 259 29.18 -12.23 -31.59
CA THR A 259 28.48 -12.91 -30.50
C THR A 259 29.12 -12.60 -29.14
N SER A 260 30.44 -12.56 -29.07
CA SER A 260 31.18 -12.23 -27.85
C SER A 260 30.93 -10.79 -27.40
N LEU A 261 30.90 -9.84 -28.35
CA LEU A 261 30.56 -8.44 -28.07
C LEU A 261 29.08 -8.29 -27.59
N ALA A 262 28.17 -9.02 -28.22
CA ALA A 262 26.77 -9.03 -27.79
C ALA A 262 26.62 -9.56 -26.35
N HIS A 263 27.29 -10.65 -26.00
CA HIS A 263 27.32 -11.13 -24.61
C HIS A 263 27.95 -10.13 -23.64
N LYS A 264 29.03 -9.46 -24.04
CA LYS A 264 29.68 -8.43 -23.23
C LYS A 264 28.71 -7.29 -22.92
N LEU A 265 28.06 -6.75 -23.96
CA LEU A 265 27.06 -5.68 -23.80
C LEU A 265 25.84 -6.13 -22.99
N SER A 266 25.34 -7.36 -23.20
CA SER A 266 24.24 -7.91 -22.38
C SER A 266 24.61 -8.01 -20.91
N ASN A 267 25.84 -8.41 -20.59
CA ASN A 267 26.33 -8.43 -19.21
C ASN A 267 26.41 -7.01 -18.62
N ILE A 268 26.94 -6.06 -19.37
CA ILE A 268 26.99 -4.65 -18.95
C ILE A 268 25.57 -4.12 -18.71
N ASN A 269 24.64 -4.41 -19.62
CA ASN A 269 23.24 -4.02 -19.49
C ASN A 269 22.60 -4.60 -18.23
N SER A 270 22.82 -5.86 -17.95
CA SER A 270 22.30 -6.52 -16.75
C SER A 270 22.81 -5.87 -15.45
N HIS A 271 24.07 -5.43 -15.44
CA HIS A 271 24.64 -4.69 -14.32
C HIS A 271 24.05 -3.27 -14.21
N LEU A 272 23.95 -2.55 -15.33
CA LEU A 272 23.35 -1.21 -15.36
C LEU A 272 21.88 -1.25 -14.91
N LEU A 273 21.09 -2.20 -15.40
CA LEU A 273 19.68 -2.35 -14.99
C LEU A 273 19.54 -2.55 -13.49
N LYS A 274 20.39 -3.37 -12.86
CA LYS A 274 20.39 -3.54 -11.40
C LYS A 274 20.64 -2.22 -10.66
N GLN A 275 21.61 -1.44 -11.13
CA GLN A 275 21.89 -0.13 -10.53
C GLN A 275 20.74 0.85 -10.76
N LEU A 276 20.12 0.82 -11.93
CA LEU A 276 18.96 1.66 -12.26
C LEU A 276 17.78 1.35 -11.34
N ASP A 277 17.48 0.07 -11.10
CA ASP A 277 16.41 -0.36 -10.20
C ASP A 277 16.68 0.09 -8.75
N LEU A 278 17.93 -0.01 -8.28
CA LEU A 278 18.31 0.51 -6.96
C LEU A 278 18.15 2.04 -6.89
N CYS A 279 18.60 2.77 -7.90
CA CYS A 279 18.41 4.23 -7.97
C CYS A 279 16.92 4.60 -7.95
N ARG A 280 16.06 3.85 -8.66
CA ARG A 280 14.61 4.06 -8.65
C ARG A 280 13.98 3.77 -7.27
N GLN A 281 14.42 2.72 -6.60
CA GLN A 281 13.97 2.41 -5.23
C GLN A 281 14.34 3.55 -4.27
N HIS A 282 15.60 4.01 -4.29
CA HIS A 282 16.05 5.13 -3.45
C HIS A 282 15.31 6.44 -3.77
N LEU A 283 15.00 6.67 -5.04
CA LEU A 283 14.21 7.83 -5.46
C LEU A 283 12.79 7.78 -4.90
N ASP A 284 12.14 6.60 -4.96
CA ASP A 284 10.81 6.41 -4.40
C ASP A 284 10.83 6.54 -2.87
N ASP A 285 11.84 5.99 -2.19
CA ASP A 285 12.01 6.11 -0.74
C ASP A 285 12.22 7.57 -0.31
N ASN A 286 13.04 8.33 -1.06
CA ASN A 286 13.28 9.75 -0.79
C ASN A 286 12.02 10.60 -1.00
N LYS A 287 11.28 10.36 -2.08
CA LYS A 287 9.99 11.02 -2.32
C LYS A 287 8.97 10.73 -1.22
N GLN A 288 8.88 9.47 -0.79
CA GLN A 288 7.99 9.07 0.28
C GLN A 288 8.38 9.70 1.63
N ARG A 289 9.71 9.80 1.90
CA ARG A 289 10.22 10.46 3.10
C ARG A 289 9.87 11.95 3.10
N GLU A 290 10.13 12.66 2.00
CA GLU A 290 9.81 14.09 1.86
C GLU A 290 8.30 14.34 2.00
N ALA A 291 7.46 13.51 1.38
CA ALA A 291 6.01 13.59 1.51
C ALA A 291 5.55 13.34 2.95
N PHE A 292 6.17 12.39 3.66
CA PHE A 292 5.89 12.14 5.07
C PHE A 292 6.30 13.32 5.98
N GLU A 293 7.48 13.88 5.78
CA GLU A 293 7.97 15.06 6.51
C GLU A 293 7.08 16.28 6.24
N THR A 294 6.62 16.44 5.00
CA THR A 294 5.67 17.49 4.62
C THR A 294 4.34 17.33 5.36
N LEU A 295 3.80 16.11 5.46
CA LEU A 295 2.60 15.85 6.25
C LEU A 295 2.83 16.19 7.73
N GLN A 296 3.95 15.76 8.32
CA GLN A 296 4.28 16.09 9.70
C GLN A 296 4.34 17.62 9.92
N PHE A 297 5.00 18.34 9.02
CA PHE A 297 5.08 19.80 9.10
C PHE A 297 3.70 20.47 8.98
N LEU A 298 2.86 20.01 8.05
CA LEU A 298 1.51 20.53 7.87
C LEU A 298 0.66 20.35 9.14
N PHE A 299 0.68 19.17 9.76
CA PHE A 299 -0.08 18.92 10.99
C PHE A 299 0.45 19.67 12.23
N GLN A 300 1.70 20.10 12.21
CA GLN A 300 2.29 20.94 13.27
C GLN A 300 2.05 22.43 13.07
N THR A 301 1.65 22.84 11.86
CA THR A 301 1.47 24.24 11.49
C THR A 301 0.01 24.66 11.62
N SER A 302 -0.26 25.89 12.06
CA SER A 302 -1.62 26.44 12.12
C SER A 302 -2.10 26.90 10.75
N HIS A 303 -3.34 26.57 10.41
CA HIS A 303 -3.97 26.92 9.14
C HIS A 303 -5.25 27.74 9.34
N LEU A 304 -5.66 28.48 8.30
CA LEU A 304 -6.92 29.23 8.29
C LEU A 304 -8.14 28.33 8.14
N ASP A 305 -7.97 27.22 7.45
CA ASP A 305 -8.97 26.17 7.26
C ASP A 305 -8.30 24.79 7.09
N ASN A 306 -9.11 23.74 7.09
CA ASN A 306 -8.66 22.34 7.00
C ASN A 306 -8.24 21.90 5.59
N MET A 307 -8.33 22.76 4.57
CA MET A 307 -8.16 22.34 3.18
C MET A 307 -6.75 21.88 2.83
N LYS A 308 -5.71 22.58 3.35
CA LYS A 308 -4.31 22.17 3.10
C LYS A 308 -4.03 20.77 3.65
N ILE A 309 -4.54 20.50 4.85
CA ILE A 309 -4.40 19.20 5.51
C ILE A 309 -5.15 18.11 4.74
N LEU A 310 -6.42 18.34 4.41
CA LEU A 310 -7.24 17.37 3.71
C LEU A 310 -6.71 17.06 2.30
N LYS A 311 -6.23 18.08 1.56
CA LYS A 311 -5.61 17.89 0.25
C LYS A 311 -4.32 17.07 0.35
N ALA A 312 -3.45 17.37 1.32
CA ALA A 312 -2.21 16.62 1.52
C ALA A 312 -2.47 15.17 1.97
N LEU A 313 -3.52 14.94 2.77
CA LEU A 313 -3.86 13.63 3.29
C LEU A 313 -4.56 12.73 2.27
N ILE A 314 -5.55 13.28 1.56
CA ILE A 314 -6.40 12.49 0.66
C ILE A 314 -5.87 12.55 -0.77
N TYR A 315 -5.72 13.75 -1.32
CA TYR A 315 -5.24 13.91 -2.68
C TYR A 315 -4.82 15.35 -3.00
N SER A 316 -3.59 15.52 -3.48
CA SER A 316 -3.01 16.85 -3.73
C SER A 316 -3.35 17.48 -5.09
N LYS A 317 -3.91 16.71 -6.04
CA LYS A 317 -4.22 17.21 -7.41
C LYS A 317 -5.58 17.89 -7.46
N ASP A 318 -5.62 19.13 -7.93
CA ASP A 318 -6.79 20.01 -7.84
C ASP A 318 -7.96 19.62 -8.75
N ASP A 319 -7.73 18.90 -9.87
CA ASP A 319 -8.74 18.61 -10.88
C ASP A 319 -9.54 17.31 -10.67
N ILE A 320 -9.36 16.62 -9.52
CA ILE A 320 -10.00 15.33 -9.28
C ILE A 320 -11.00 15.42 -8.13
N LEU A 321 -12.13 14.74 -8.32
CA LEU A 321 -13.16 14.55 -7.31
C LEU A 321 -12.85 13.26 -6.51
N PRO A 322 -12.08 13.34 -5.40
CA PRO A 322 -11.56 12.15 -4.72
C PRO A 322 -12.57 11.51 -3.78
N LEU A 323 -13.63 12.21 -3.43
CA LEU A 323 -14.66 11.73 -2.52
C LEU A 323 -15.88 11.22 -3.28
N PHE A 324 -16.55 10.26 -2.67
CA PHE A 324 -17.85 9.75 -3.08
C PHE A 324 -18.88 10.14 -2.00
N ASP A 325 -19.92 10.82 -2.38
CA ASP A 325 -21.05 11.16 -1.52
C ASP A 325 -22.05 10.00 -1.53
N GLY A 326 -22.17 9.32 -0.40
CA GLY A 326 -23.06 8.17 -0.27
C GLY A 326 -24.53 8.51 -0.35
N SER A 327 -24.94 9.76 -0.09
CA SER A 327 -26.34 10.20 -0.16
C SER A 327 -26.77 10.48 -1.61
N THR A 328 -25.95 11.19 -2.36
CA THR A 328 -26.25 11.56 -3.78
C THR A 328 -25.73 10.52 -4.77
N LYS A 329 -24.88 9.57 -4.32
CA LYS A 329 -24.19 8.58 -5.16
C LYS A 329 -23.33 9.21 -6.25
N GLN A 330 -22.76 10.39 -5.99
CA GLN A 330 -21.94 11.14 -6.94
C GLN A 330 -20.52 11.39 -6.37
N ARG A 331 -19.58 11.61 -7.29
CA ARG A 331 -18.23 12.05 -6.91
C ARG A 331 -18.28 13.55 -6.59
N VAL A 332 -17.59 13.92 -5.52
CA VAL A 332 -17.56 15.32 -5.05
C VAL A 332 -16.13 15.76 -4.72
N SER A 333 -15.91 17.06 -4.74
CA SER A 333 -14.64 17.67 -4.36
C SER A 333 -14.43 17.64 -2.85
N ILE A 334 -13.19 17.66 -2.42
CA ILE A 334 -12.78 17.85 -1.00
C ILE A 334 -13.35 19.16 -0.42
N GLU A 335 -13.65 20.16 -1.23
CA GLU A 335 -14.19 21.46 -0.83
C GLU A 335 -15.48 21.36 0.01
N VAL A 336 -16.24 20.26 -0.12
CA VAL A 336 -17.44 20.00 0.71
C VAL A 336 -17.15 19.89 2.20
N LEU A 337 -15.89 19.62 2.57
CA LEU A 337 -15.41 19.49 3.95
C LEU A 337 -14.81 20.77 4.52
N ARG A 338 -14.72 21.85 3.72
CA ARG A 338 -14.08 23.11 4.13
C ARG A 338 -14.71 23.71 5.40
N LYS A 339 -13.86 24.02 6.38
CA LYS A 339 -14.25 24.62 7.66
C LYS A 339 -15.28 23.82 8.48
N LYS A 340 -15.36 22.51 8.25
CA LYS A 340 -16.20 21.60 9.03
C LYS A 340 -15.35 20.77 10.00
N ILE A 341 -15.98 20.26 11.04
CA ILE A 341 -15.39 19.18 11.84
C ILE A 341 -15.47 17.90 11.00
N VAL A 342 -14.33 17.27 10.78
CA VAL A 342 -14.23 16.09 9.93
C VAL A 342 -13.77 14.90 10.77
N LEU A 343 -14.58 13.85 10.78
CA LEU A 343 -14.29 12.56 11.39
C LEU A 343 -13.76 11.62 10.31
N LEU A 344 -12.48 11.33 10.34
CA LEU A 344 -11.84 10.40 9.43
C LEU A 344 -11.98 8.97 9.99
N TYR A 345 -12.95 8.22 9.47
CA TYR A 345 -13.16 6.82 9.81
C TYR A 345 -12.19 5.96 9.03
N ILE A 346 -11.11 5.53 9.68
CA ILE A 346 -9.98 4.82 9.10
C ILE A 346 -10.11 3.33 9.43
N THR A 347 -10.14 2.51 8.38
CA THR A 347 -10.31 1.05 8.52
C THR A 347 -9.44 0.30 7.52
N ASP A 348 -9.27 -1.00 7.73
CA ASP A 348 -8.97 -1.88 6.61
C ASP A 348 -10.28 -2.43 6.00
N LEU A 349 -10.17 -3.17 4.89
CA LEU A 349 -11.34 -3.78 4.25
C LEU A 349 -11.77 -5.10 4.91
N HIS A 350 -10.92 -5.73 5.74
CA HIS A 350 -11.19 -7.07 6.26
C HIS A 350 -11.97 -7.05 7.57
N HIS A 351 -11.70 -6.08 8.43
CA HIS A 351 -12.22 -6.03 9.80
C HIS A 351 -13.48 -5.17 9.98
N VAL A 352 -13.95 -4.50 8.94
CA VAL A 352 -15.23 -3.75 8.99
C VAL A 352 -16.39 -4.71 8.86
N SER A 353 -17.34 -4.64 9.82
CA SER A 353 -18.57 -5.41 9.81
C SER A 353 -19.74 -4.59 9.27
N ASP A 354 -20.70 -5.29 8.64
CA ASP A 354 -21.95 -4.66 8.18
C ASP A 354 -22.72 -4.03 9.38
N GLN A 355 -22.64 -4.64 10.55
CA GLN A 355 -23.28 -4.17 11.79
C GLN A 355 -22.71 -2.83 12.28
N GLU A 356 -21.40 -2.69 12.21
CA GLU A 356 -20.70 -1.46 12.56
C GLU A 356 -21.15 -0.28 11.67
N ILE A 357 -21.22 -0.50 10.36
CA ILE A 357 -21.71 0.51 9.42
C ILE A 357 -23.17 0.85 9.69
N MET A 358 -24.05 -0.12 9.96
CA MET A 358 -25.46 0.12 10.24
C MET A 358 -25.67 1.03 11.47
N ILE A 359 -24.94 0.80 12.55
CA ILE A 359 -25.02 1.63 13.75
C ILE A 359 -24.45 3.04 13.48
N PHE A 360 -23.31 3.15 12.79
CA PHE A 360 -22.80 4.47 12.41
C PHE A 360 -23.74 5.23 11.49
N GLU A 361 -24.39 4.53 10.56
CA GLU A 361 -25.41 5.12 9.69
C GLU A 361 -26.58 5.69 10.49
N GLN A 362 -27.09 4.93 11.44
CA GLN A 362 -28.15 5.39 12.34
C GLN A 362 -27.72 6.66 13.10
N MET A 363 -26.54 6.64 13.74
CA MET A 363 -26.02 7.80 14.49
C MET A 363 -25.82 9.02 13.59
N TYR A 364 -25.32 8.81 12.38
CA TYR A 364 -25.13 9.90 11.42
C TYR A 364 -26.45 10.51 10.97
N GLN A 365 -27.48 9.69 10.70
CA GLN A 365 -28.81 10.16 10.33
C GLN A 365 -29.50 10.90 11.49
N GLU A 366 -29.40 10.41 12.71
CA GLU A 366 -29.91 11.08 13.90
C GLU A 366 -29.28 12.48 14.06
N SER A 367 -27.97 12.60 13.85
CA SER A 367 -27.27 13.89 13.91
C SER A 367 -27.73 14.90 12.85
N ARG A 368 -28.33 14.43 11.74
CA ARG A 368 -28.88 15.27 10.67
C ARG A 368 -30.35 15.64 10.88
N GLN A 369 -31.11 14.84 11.59
CA GLN A 369 -32.53 15.05 11.84
C GLN A 369 -32.79 16.06 12.98
N GLU A 370 -31.88 16.19 13.95
CA GLU A 370 -31.96 17.22 14.99
C GLU A 370 -31.63 18.63 14.44
N SER A 371 -32.49 19.10 13.53
CA SER A 371 -32.31 20.33 12.73
C SER A 371 -32.28 21.64 13.55
N SER A 372 -32.43 21.61 14.85
CA SER A 372 -32.42 22.82 15.71
C SER A 372 -31.00 23.31 16.09
N ARG A 373 -29.95 22.53 15.81
CA ARG A 373 -28.57 22.87 16.16
C ARG A 373 -27.63 22.75 14.95
N PHE A 374 -27.66 23.75 14.06
CA PHE A 374 -26.65 23.90 13.00
C PHE A 374 -25.21 23.85 13.52
N GLU A 375 -25.00 24.09 14.81
CA GLU A 375 -23.69 24.14 15.48
C GLU A 375 -23.12 22.74 15.79
N SER A 376 -23.89 21.65 15.66
CA SER A 376 -23.47 20.29 16.01
C SER A 376 -23.19 19.39 14.82
N GLN A 377 -23.07 19.94 13.61
CA GLN A 377 -22.85 19.16 12.40
C GLN A 377 -21.38 18.81 12.20
N TYR A 378 -21.11 17.53 12.01
CA TYR A 378 -19.82 16.98 11.62
C TYR A 378 -19.96 16.20 10.31
N GLU A 379 -18.85 16.04 9.61
CA GLU A 379 -18.80 15.19 8.41
C GLU A 379 -17.99 13.94 8.67
N LEU A 380 -18.53 12.82 8.32
CA LEU A 380 -17.86 11.52 8.39
C LEU A 380 -17.28 11.19 7.03
N VAL A 381 -16.00 10.78 7.00
CA VAL A 381 -15.29 10.39 5.78
C VAL A 381 -14.65 9.03 6.00
N TRP A 382 -15.09 8.02 5.28
CA TRP A 382 -14.48 6.70 5.30
C TRP A 382 -13.19 6.65 4.50
N ILE A 383 -12.11 6.24 5.15
CA ILE A 383 -10.77 6.08 4.57
C ILE A 383 -10.34 4.62 4.72
N PRO A 384 -10.61 3.76 3.72
CA PRO A 384 -10.11 2.40 3.71
C PRO A 384 -8.62 2.38 3.38
N VAL A 385 -7.80 1.90 4.30
CA VAL A 385 -6.35 1.73 4.12
C VAL A 385 -6.06 0.38 3.51
N VAL A 386 -5.47 0.39 2.32
CA VAL A 386 -5.07 -0.82 1.59
C VAL A 386 -3.57 -0.80 1.37
N ASP A 387 -2.89 -1.88 1.78
CA ASP A 387 -1.45 -2.03 1.53
C ASP A 387 -1.19 -2.22 0.02
N LYS A 388 -0.38 -1.33 -0.56
CA LYS A 388 0.00 -1.39 -1.98
C LYS A 388 0.80 -2.64 -2.36
N GLY A 389 1.40 -3.32 -1.39
CA GLY A 389 2.09 -4.59 -1.60
C GLY A 389 1.16 -5.79 -1.86
N THR A 390 -0.15 -5.64 -1.63
CA THR A 390 -1.12 -6.71 -1.90
C THR A 390 -1.92 -6.39 -3.16
N PRO A 391 -2.04 -7.34 -4.10
CA PRO A 391 -2.77 -7.11 -5.34
C PRO A 391 -4.23 -6.75 -5.06
N TRP A 392 -4.74 -5.79 -5.82
CA TRP A 392 -6.15 -5.40 -5.79
C TRP A 392 -6.97 -6.44 -6.57
N THR A 393 -7.67 -7.30 -5.84
CA THR A 393 -8.47 -8.39 -6.42
C THR A 393 -9.93 -7.98 -6.60
N GLU A 394 -10.65 -8.65 -7.49
CA GLU A 394 -12.08 -8.45 -7.71
C GLU A 394 -12.90 -8.64 -6.42
N GLY A 395 -12.49 -9.58 -5.56
CA GLY A 395 -13.13 -9.78 -4.25
C GLY A 395 -12.99 -8.58 -3.32
N LYS A 396 -11.83 -7.90 -3.30
CA LYS A 396 -11.62 -6.65 -2.54
C LYS A 396 -12.47 -5.51 -3.12
N GLN A 397 -12.53 -5.40 -4.45
CA GLN A 397 -13.36 -4.41 -5.14
C GLN A 397 -14.84 -4.58 -4.79
N ASN A 398 -15.37 -5.79 -4.88
CA ASN A 398 -16.76 -6.09 -4.56
C ASN A 398 -17.09 -5.79 -3.10
N LYS A 399 -16.18 -6.14 -2.17
CA LYS A 399 -16.35 -5.81 -0.74
C LYS A 399 -16.33 -4.29 -0.51
N PHE A 400 -15.41 -3.57 -1.12
CA PHE A 400 -15.34 -2.11 -1.03
C PHE A 400 -16.65 -1.47 -1.53
N MET A 401 -17.14 -1.86 -2.71
CA MET A 401 -18.38 -1.33 -3.30
C MET A 401 -19.60 -1.66 -2.43
N LYS A 402 -19.67 -2.88 -1.86
CA LYS A 402 -20.75 -3.26 -0.94
C LYS A 402 -20.76 -2.35 0.28
N LEU A 403 -19.63 -2.19 0.97
CA LEU A 403 -19.54 -1.35 2.15
C LEU A 403 -19.87 0.11 1.84
N GLN A 404 -19.32 0.65 0.73
CA GLN A 404 -19.60 2.01 0.27
C GLN A 404 -21.09 2.24 -0.02
N SER A 405 -21.78 1.24 -0.58
CA SER A 405 -23.21 1.33 -0.88
C SER A 405 -24.10 1.45 0.34
N MET A 406 -23.66 0.95 1.50
CA MET A 406 -24.37 1.00 2.77
C MET A 406 -24.25 2.35 3.51
N MET A 407 -23.30 3.20 3.09
CA MET A 407 -22.99 4.48 3.73
C MET A 407 -23.73 5.62 3.02
N THR A 408 -24.28 6.59 3.77
CA THR A 408 -24.81 7.86 3.23
C THR A 408 -23.84 9.02 3.43
N TRP A 409 -22.78 8.86 4.22
CA TRP A 409 -21.71 9.83 4.39
C TRP A 409 -20.65 9.75 3.29
N TYR A 410 -19.61 10.59 3.39
CA TYR A 410 -18.51 10.61 2.43
C TYR A 410 -17.57 9.42 2.60
N SER A 411 -17.04 8.95 1.48
CA SER A 411 -15.98 7.95 1.43
C SER A 411 -14.95 8.33 0.37
N LEU A 412 -13.77 7.71 0.39
CA LEU A 412 -12.89 7.78 -0.77
C LEU A 412 -13.57 7.14 -1.97
N TYR A 413 -13.42 7.76 -3.14
CA TYR A 413 -13.93 7.17 -4.38
C TYR A 413 -13.16 5.89 -4.76
N ASP A 414 -11.86 5.89 -4.53
CA ASP A 414 -10.96 4.76 -4.76
C ASP A 414 -9.89 4.71 -3.66
N PRO A 415 -9.69 3.57 -2.99
CA PRO A 415 -8.65 3.42 -1.96
C PRO A 415 -7.23 3.66 -2.47
N SER A 416 -6.96 3.45 -3.77
CA SER A 416 -5.63 3.66 -4.37
C SER A 416 -5.18 5.13 -4.43
N ILE A 417 -6.10 6.07 -4.19
CA ILE A 417 -5.82 7.51 -4.12
C ILE A 417 -4.84 7.85 -2.98
N LEU A 418 -4.86 7.08 -1.88
CA LEU A 418 -3.96 7.31 -0.76
C LEU A 418 -2.50 7.04 -1.15
N GLU A 419 -1.66 8.03 -0.95
CA GLU A 419 -0.23 7.90 -1.17
C GLU A 419 0.44 7.02 -0.09
N PRO A 420 1.53 6.31 -0.40
CA PRO A 420 2.26 5.49 0.59
C PRO A 420 2.71 6.28 1.82
N ALA A 421 3.13 7.54 1.64
CA ALA A 421 3.51 8.44 2.73
C ALA A 421 2.33 8.72 3.68
N THR A 422 1.11 8.89 3.14
CA THR A 422 -0.11 9.06 3.93
C THR A 422 -0.45 7.80 4.72
N ILE A 423 -0.37 6.62 4.08
CA ILE A 423 -0.61 5.34 4.75
C ILE A 423 0.40 5.15 5.90
N ARG A 424 1.67 5.47 5.65
CA ARG A 424 2.72 5.43 6.66
C ARG A 424 2.43 6.38 7.81
N TYR A 425 1.98 7.61 7.51
CA TYR A 425 1.60 8.61 8.52
C TYR A 425 0.45 8.12 9.40
N ILE A 426 -0.59 7.55 8.79
CA ILE A 426 -1.73 6.95 9.50
C ILE A 426 -1.27 5.83 10.45
N LYS A 427 -0.35 4.97 10.01
CA LYS A 427 0.16 3.85 10.82
C LYS A 427 1.10 4.30 11.95
N GLU A 428 2.05 5.19 11.66
CA GLU A 428 3.11 5.57 12.61
C GLU A 428 2.68 6.70 13.56
N VAL A 429 1.90 7.69 13.11
CA VAL A 429 1.53 8.87 13.90
C VAL A 429 0.17 8.69 14.58
N TRP A 430 -0.79 8.07 13.89
CA TRP A 430 -2.12 7.80 14.47
C TRP A 430 -2.26 6.38 15.01
N PHE A 431 -1.19 5.59 14.99
CA PHE A 431 -1.10 4.23 15.54
C PHE A 431 -2.14 3.25 14.99
N PHE A 432 -2.55 3.44 13.75
CA PHE A 432 -3.46 2.51 13.09
C PHE A 432 -2.76 1.19 12.76
N ASN A 433 -3.28 0.09 13.31
CA ASN A 433 -2.63 -1.24 13.22
C ASN A 433 -3.39 -2.25 12.36
N ASN A 434 -4.35 -1.84 11.55
CA ASN A 434 -5.25 -2.66 10.72
C ASN A 434 -6.17 -3.63 11.50
N ALA A 435 -5.98 -3.82 12.79
CA ALA A 435 -6.77 -4.78 13.58
C ALA A 435 -8.12 -4.21 14.06
N LYS A 436 -8.14 -2.90 14.33
CA LYS A 436 -9.36 -2.21 14.78
C LYS A 436 -9.49 -0.86 14.07
N PRO A 437 -10.71 -0.46 13.70
CA PRO A 437 -10.98 0.86 13.14
C PRO A 437 -10.62 1.98 14.13
N ILE A 438 -10.27 3.16 13.61
CA ILE A 438 -10.10 4.38 14.39
C ILE A 438 -10.88 5.53 13.76
N ILE A 439 -11.24 6.53 14.56
CA ILE A 439 -11.78 7.80 14.08
C ILE A 439 -10.88 8.93 14.52
N VAL A 440 -10.19 9.54 13.55
CA VAL A 440 -9.38 10.74 13.79
C VAL A 440 -10.22 11.97 13.55
N VAL A 441 -10.22 12.93 14.48
CA VAL A 441 -11.06 14.12 14.40
C VAL A 441 -10.22 15.34 14.05
N LEU A 442 -10.60 16.00 12.97
CA LEU A 442 -10.04 17.27 12.54
C LEU A 442 -11.01 18.42 12.86
N ASP A 443 -10.51 19.46 13.48
CA ASP A 443 -11.27 20.69 13.64
C ASP A 443 -11.39 21.50 12.33
N PRO A 444 -12.16 22.62 12.28
CA PRO A 444 -12.30 23.42 11.09
C PRO A 444 -11.00 24.03 10.55
N GLN A 445 -9.95 24.09 11.35
CA GLN A 445 -8.60 24.54 10.97
C GLN A 445 -7.69 23.40 10.52
N GLY A 446 -8.15 22.14 10.61
CA GLY A 446 -7.39 20.94 10.24
C GLY A 446 -6.49 20.41 11.36
N LYS A 447 -6.57 20.96 12.58
CA LYS A 447 -5.85 20.43 13.73
C LYS A 447 -6.48 19.10 14.20
N VAL A 448 -5.68 18.11 14.50
CA VAL A 448 -6.14 16.89 15.15
C VAL A 448 -6.52 17.19 16.60
N VAL A 449 -7.80 17.06 16.93
CA VAL A 449 -8.33 17.29 18.29
C VAL A 449 -8.59 15.99 19.05
N ASN A 450 -8.65 14.87 18.33
CA ASN A 450 -8.65 13.52 18.89
C ASN A 450 -8.08 12.54 17.87
N VAL A 451 -7.15 11.70 18.29
CA VAL A 451 -6.51 10.69 17.42
C VAL A 451 -7.33 9.41 17.30
N ASN A 452 -8.26 9.18 18.22
CA ASN A 452 -9.19 8.05 18.15
C ASN A 452 -10.47 8.32 18.94
N ALA A 453 -11.44 8.94 18.30
CA ALA A 453 -12.75 9.23 18.88
C ALA A 453 -13.79 8.11 18.66
N ILE A 454 -13.39 6.94 18.12
CA ILE A 454 -14.31 5.84 17.83
C ILE A 454 -15.06 5.40 19.10
N HIS A 455 -14.36 5.38 20.22
CA HIS A 455 -14.96 5.00 21.49
C HIS A 455 -15.99 6.02 21.98
N MET A 456 -15.78 7.30 21.72
CA MET A 456 -16.77 8.34 22.03
C MET A 456 -18.05 8.15 21.23
N MET A 457 -17.93 7.76 19.95
CA MET A 457 -19.09 7.46 19.11
C MET A 457 -19.90 6.30 19.67
N TRP A 458 -19.24 5.22 20.09
CA TRP A 458 -19.92 4.05 20.64
C TRP A 458 -20.55 4.29 21.99
N ILE A 459 -20.01 5.19 22.83
CA ILE A 459 -20.50 5.45 24.19
C ILE A 459 -21.64 6.47 24.18
N TRP A 460 -21.43 7.63 23.52
CA TRP A 460 -22.32 8.80 23.62
C TRP A 460 -22.93 9.24 22.27
N GLY A 461 -22.57 8.58 21.16
CA GLY A 461 -23.04 8.97 19.84
C GLY A 461 -22.78 10.45 19.54
N SER A 462 -23.79 11.14 19.01
CA SER A 462 -23.72 12.57 18.65
C SER A 462 -23.57 13.52 19.85
N LEU A 463 -23.89 13.07 21.07
CA LEU A 463 -23.66 13.87 22.29
C LEU A 463 -22.16 14.13 22.57
N ALA A 464 -21.30 13.32 21.98
CA ALA A 464 -19.85 13.49 22.08
C ALA A 464 -19.30 14.71 21.30
N TYR A 465 -20.13 15.35 20.48
CA TYR A 465 -19.69 16.55 19.74
C TYR A 465 -19.03 17.59 20.65
N PRO A 466 -17.88 18.19 20.28
CA PRO A 466 -17.16 18.14 19.00
C PRO A 466 -16.10 17.02 18.89
N PHE A 467 -16.23 15.93 19.63
CA PHE A 467 -15.37 14.76 19.62
C PHE A 467 -13.91 15.00 20.01
N SER A 468 -13.64 16.09 20.70
CA SER A 468 -12.28 16.39 21.19
C SER A 468 -11.95 15.59 22.45
N SER A 469 -10.65 15.35 22.69
CA SER A 469 -10.19 14.68 23.91
C SER A 469 -10.62 15.42 25.20
N SER A 470 -10.71 16.76 25.15
CA SER A 470 -11.24 17.56 26.29
C SER A 470 -12.75 17.34 26.52
N ARG A 471 -13.51 17.13 25.44
CA ARG A 471 -14.94 16.78 25.55
C ARG A 471 -15.11 15.40 26.16
N GLU A 472 -14.30 14.43 25.72
CA GLU A 472 -14.30 13.08 26.28
C GLU A 472 -14.05 13.09 27.79
N GLU A 473 -13.04 13.83 28.25
CA GLU A 473 -12.75 14.00 29.67
C GLU A 473 -13.92 14.66 30.43
N ALA A 474 -14.55 15.67 29.82
CA ALA A 474 -15.70 16.36 30.42
C ALA A 474 -16.91 15.45 30.56
N LEU A 475 -17.18 14.59 29.57
CA LEU A 475 -18.27 13.59 29.61
C LEU A 475 -18.03 12.58 30.72
N TRP A 476 -16.83 12.00 30.81
CA TRP A 476 -16.51 11.06 31.90
C TRP A 476 -16.62 11.63 33.29
N LYS A 477 -16.40 12.94 33.47
CA LYS A 477 -16.62 13.60 34.77
C LYS A 477 -18.08 13.72 35.17
N GLN A 478 -19.00 13.63 34.20
CA GLN A 478 -20.45 13.68 34.42
C GLN A 478 -21.06 12.31 34.60
N GLU A 479 -20.36 11.26 34.13
CA GLU A 479 -20.86 9.88 34.21
C GLU A 479 -20.66 9.29 35.60
N SER A 480 -21.66 8.56 36.05
CA SER A 480 -21.64 7.70 37.23
C SER A 480 -21.94 6.28 36.84
N TRP A 481 -21.39 5.31 37.57
CA TRP A 481 -21.73 3.93 37.34
C TRP A 481 -23.18 3.66 37.66
N GLY A 482 -23.91 3.09 36.72
CA GLY A 482 -25.34 2.77 36.87
C GLY A 482 -25.83 2.02 35.65
N LEU A 483 -27.11 1.56 35.76
CA LEU A 483 -27.73 0.84 34.65
C LEU A 483 -27.91 1.72 33.41
N GLU A 484 -28.13 3.01 33.59
CA GLU A 484 -28.20 3.98 32.49
C GLU A 484 -26.89 4.00 31.67
N LEU A 485 -25.73 4.09 32.30
CA LEU A 485 -24.46 4.03 31.61
C LEU A 485 -24.22 2.65 31.00
N LEU A 486 -24.58 1.56 31.69
CA LEU A 486 -24.34 0.20 31.22
C LEU A 486 -25.19 -0.17 30.00
N ALA A 487 -26.44 0.21 29.98
CA ALA A 487 -27.46 -0.32 29.07
C ALA A 487 -28.21 0.76 28.28
N ASP A 488 -27.63 1.95 28.15
CA ASP A 488 -28.19 3.05 27.38
C ASP A 488 -28.52 2.63 25.95
N THR A 489 -29.69 3.03 25.48
CA THR A 489 -30.22 2.83 24.11
C THR A 489 -30.43 1.38 23.65
N ILE A 490 -30.19 0.36 24.49
CA ILE A 490 -30.37 -1.04 24.06
C ILE A 490 -31.85 -1.50 24.05
N HIS A 491 -32.70 -0.88 24.88
CA HIS A 491 -34.12 -1.23 24.95
C HIS A 491 -34.99 0.03 25.20
N PRO A 492 -36.05 0.26 24.42
CA PRO A 492 -36.83 1.50 24.48
C PRO A 492 -37.51 1.75 25.84
N SER A 493 -37.94 0.72 26.53
CA SER A 493 -38.63 0.84 27.85
C SER A 493 -37.66 0.91 29.03
N LEU A 494 -36.37 0.87 28.81
CA LEU A 494 -35.39 0.80 29.91
C LEU A 494 -35.46 2.04 30.81
N TYR A 495 -35.53 3.23 30.24
CA TYR A 495 -35.66 4.47 31.00
C TYR A 495 -36.93 4.56 31.83
N ASP A 496 -38.04 4.08 31.28
CA ASP A 496 -39.31 4.05 32.01
C ASP A 496 -39.21 3.10 33.22
N TRP A 497 -38.61 1.93 33.04
CA TRP A 497 -38.42 0.96 34.14
C TRP A 497 -37.45 1.48 35.21
N ILE A 498 -36.43 2.20 34.83
CA ILE A 498 -35.51 2.87 35.77
C ILE A 498 -36.26 3.95 36.55
N ALA A 499 -37.04 4.81 35.88
CA ALA A 499 -37.82 5.86 36.50
C ALA A 499 -38.90 5.31 37.45
N GLU A 500 -39.52 4.16 37.12
CA GLU A 500 -40.47 3.46 37.94
C GLU A 500 -39.82 2.72 39.14
N GLY A 501 -38.48 2.68 39.23
CA GLY A 501 -37.75 2.01 40.31
C GLY A 501 -37.89 0.48 40.30
N LYS A 502 -38.11 -0.11 39.10
CA LYS A 502 -38.16 -1.56 38.90
C LYS A 502 -36.83 -2.23 39.13
N TYR A 503 -36.88 -3.51 39.48
CA TYR A 503 -35.71 -4.37 39.41
C TYR A 503 -35.47 -4.78 37.95
N ILE A 504 -34.28 -4.55 37.44
CA ILE A 504 -33.93 -4.84 36.04
C ILE A 504 -32.78 -5.81 36.06
N CYS A 505 -32.94 -6.91 35.31
CA CYS A 505 -31.99 -7.99 35.24
C CYS A 505 -31.49 -8.13 33.80
N LEU A 506 -30.22 -7.78 33.56
CA LEU A 506 -29.51 -8.12 32.31
C LEU A 506 -28.85 -9.48 32.48
N TYR A 507 -29.01 -10.35 31.50
CA TYR A 507 -28.38 -11.66 31.54
C TYR A 507 -27.95 -12.13 30.14
N GLY A 508 -26.98 -13.02 30.11
CA GLY A 508 -26.47 -13.57 28.86
C GLY A 508 -25.91 -14.97 29.03
N GLY A 509 -25.47 -15.54 27.95
CA GLY A 509 -24.97 -16.90 27.88
C GLY A 509 -25.54 -17.64 26.66
N ASP A 510 -25.02 -18.85 26.40
CA ASP A 510 -25.41 -19.66 25.25
C ASP A 510 -25.91 -21.05 25.59
N ASN A 511 -26.30 -21.27 26.86
CA ASN A 511 -26.92 -22.51 27.38
C ASN A 511 -28.41 -22.32 27.62
N MET A 512 -29.25 -22.89 26.76
CA MET A 512 -30.70 -22.74 26.81
C MET A 512 -31.32 -23.40 28.03
N GLU A 513 -30.77 -24.52 28.55
CA GLU A 513 -31.26 -25.16 29.77
C GLU A 513 -31.08 -24.26 30.98
N TRP A 514 -29.89 -23.67 31.09
CA TRP A 514 -29.60 -22.71 32.14
C TRP A 514 -30.53 -21.49 32.04
N ILE A 515 -30.73 -20.93 30.85
CA ILE A 515 -31.62 -19.79 30.63
C ILE A 515 -33.07 -20.08 31.11
N ARG A 516 -33.60 -21.23 30.72
CA ARG A 516 -34.95 -21.64 31.18
C ARG A 516 -35.05 -21.78 32.71
N LYS A 517 -34.02 -22.39 33.30
CA LYS A 517 -33.98 -22.59 34.77
C LYS A 517 -33.86 -21.24 35.48
N PHE A 518 -32.94 -20.41 35.05
CA PHE A 518 -32.72 -19.09 35.62
C PHE A 518 -33.95 -18.19 35.55
N THR A 519 -34.51 -18.02 34.36
CA THR A 519 -35.68 -17.12 34.17
C THR A 519 -36.91 -17.55 34.97
N ARG A 520 -37.14 -18.84 35.06
CA ARG A 520 -38.27 -19.39 35.90
C ARG A 520 -38.03 -19.16 37.39
N THR A 521 -36.81 -19.45 37.88
CA THR A 521 -36.44 -19.25 39.29
C THR A 521 -36.53 -17.76 39.68
N ALA A 522 -35.95 -16.87 38.82
CA ALA A 522 -35.97 -15.43 39.08
C ALA A 522 -37.39 -14.87 39.10
N ARG A 523 -38.28 -15.34 38.19
CA ARG A 523 -39.69 -14.92 38.16
C ARG A 523 -40.45 -15.43 39.39
N SER A 524 -40.29 -16.68 39.76
CA SER A 524 -40.92 -17.28 40.97
C SER A 524 -40.51 -16.54 42.24
N LEU A 525 -39.23 -16.19 42.39
CA LEU A 525 -38.77 -15.39 43.52
C LEU A 525 -39.35 -13.98 43.51
N ALA A 526 -39.41 -13.33 42.35
CA ALA A 526 -40.00 -12.00 42.21
C ALA A 526 -41.49 -11.98 42.55
N GLU A 527 -42.25 -13.01 42.13
CA GLU A 527 -43.68 -13.18 42.49
C GLU A 527 -43.85 -13.38 43.98
N THR A 528 -43.00 -14.20 44.60
CA THR A 528 -43.04 -14.47 46.06
C THR A 528 -42.80 -13.19 46.86
N LEU A 529 -41.84 -12.37 46.38
CA LEU A 529 -41.48 -11.12 47.05
C LEU A 529 -42.28 -9.90 46.57
N LYS A 530 -43.18 -10.09 45.61
CA LYS A 530 -43.99 -9.04 44.96
C LYS A 530 -43.13 -7.91 44.40
N LEU A 531 -42.00 -8.29 43.76
CA LEU A 531 -41.08 -7.35 43.17
C LEU A 531 -41.43 -7.08 41.71
N PRO A 532 -41.38 -5.82 41.24
CA PRO A 532 -41.52 -5.48 39.84
C PRO A 532 -40.20 -5.81 39.11
N LEU A 533 -40.08 -7.04 38.59
CA LEU A 533 -38.86 -7.53 37.91
C LEU A 533 -39.05 -7.54 36.41
N GLU A 534 -38.12 -6.88 35.70
CA GLU A 534 -37.96 -6.96 34.26
C GLU A 534 -36.61 -7.66 33.91
N MET A 535 -36.64 -8.54 32.94
CA MET A 535 -35.46 -9.30 32.51
C MET A 535 -35.19 -9.06 31.03
N ILE A 536 -33.95 -8.81 30.67
CA ILE A 536 -33.49 -8.60 29.27
C ILE A 536 -32.37 -9.54 28.97
N TYR A 537 -32.49 -10.26 27.85
CA TYR A 537 -31.40 -11.08 27.31
C TYR A 537 -30.46 -10.25 26.42
N VAL A 538 -29.19 -10.20 26.77
CA VAL A 538 -28.12 -9.45 26.04
C VAL A 538 -26.98 -10.36 25.52
N GLY A 539 -27.19 -11.66 25.50
CA GLY A 539 -26.36 -12.61 24.77
C GLY A 539 -24.88 -12.64 25.11
N ARG A 540 -24.02 -12.63 24.07
CA ARG A 540 -22.54 -12.65 24.09
C ARG A 540 -21.98 -11.67 23.07
N SER A 541 -20.68 -11.32 23.21
CA SER A 541 -19.97 -10.31 22.38
C SER A 541 -19.94 -10.64 20.88
N ASN A 542 -19.96 -11.91 20.52
CA ASN A 542 -19.99 -12.35 19.12
C ASN A 542 -21.29 -13.13 18.83
N PRO A 543 -22.41 -12.44 18.57
CA PRO A 543 -23.71 -13.07 18.39
C PRO A 543 -23.79 -13.77 17.02
N GLY A 544 -23.58 -15.09 17.01
CA GLY A 544 -23.74 -15.95 15.84
C GLY A 544 -25.10 -16.62 15.77
N GLU A 545 -25.24 -17.61 14.89
CA GLU A 545 -26.50 -18.36 14.67
C GLU A 545 -27.02 -19.05 15.91
N LYS A 546 -26.17 -19.49 16.84
CA LYS A 546 -26.55 -20.06 18.12
C LYS A 546 -27.32 -19.06 18.96
N ILE A 547 -26.84 -17.83 19.08
CA ILE A 547 -27.50 -16.74 19.83
C ILE A 547 -28.81 -16.35 19.15
N ARG A 548 -28.91 -16.36 17.83
CA ARG A 548 -30.16 -16.12 17.10
C ARG A 548 -31.22 -17.13 17.49
N LYS A 549 -30.89 -18.43 17.49
CA LYS A 549 -31.82 -19.49 17.89
C LYS A 549 -32.29 -19.37 19.36
N ILE A 550 -31.37 -18.98 20.24
CA ILE A 550 -31.69 -18.73 21.65
C ILE A 550 -32.64 -17.54 21.78
N ASN A 551 -32.36 -16.43 21.07
CA ASN A 551 -33.23 -15.25 21.09
C ASN A 551 -34.68 -15.62 20.68
N THR A 552 -34.82 -16.33 19.55
CA THR A 552 -36.10 -16.83 19.06
C THR A 552 -36.80 -17.73 20.10
N ALA A 553 -36.06 -18.65 20.72
CA ALA A 553 -36.65 -19.53 21.75
C ALA A 553 -37.11 -18.79 23.02
N ILE A 554 -36.38 -17.73 23.43
CA ILE A 554 -36.77 -16.87 24.56
C ILE A 554 -38.09 -16.15 24.26
N GLU A 555 -38.25 -15.65 23.04
CA GLU A 555 -39.49 -14.98 22.59
C GLU A 555 -40.68 -15.95 22.51
N GLU A 556 -40.47 -17.09 21.86
CA GLU A 556 -41.50 -18.12 21.71
C GLU A 556 -42.00 -18.68 23.08
N GLU A 557 -41.03 -18.93 23.98
CA GLU A 557 -41.33 -19.44 25.32
C GLU A 557 -41.72 -18.33 26.33
N LYS A 558 -41.68 -17.06 25.92
CA LYS A 558 -41.96 -15.88 26.77
C LYS A 558 -41.16 -15.87 28.07
N LEU A 559 -39.89 -16.22 27.98
CA LEU A 559 -39.02 -16.33 29.15
C LEU A 559 -38.58 -14.97 29.70
N SER A 560 -38.34 -14.00 28.85
CA SER A 560 -37.95 -12.64 29.21
C SER A 560 -38.12 -11.71 28.01
N ASN A 561 -37.81 -10.42 28.19
CA ASN A 561 -37.65 -9.48 27.09
C ASN A 561 -36.39 -9.80 26.30
N THR A 562 -36.43 -9.56 24.98
CA THR A 562 -35.29 -9.59 24.06
C THR A 562 -35.04 -8.19 23.56
N LEU A 563 -33.87 -7.96 22.95
CA LEU A 563 -33.58 -6.68 22.32
C LEU A 563 -34.42 -6.53 21.06
N PRO A 564 -34.96 -5.33 20.75
CA PRO A 564 -35.77 -5.11 19.56
C PRO A 564 -35.00 -5.36 18.29
N ASP A 565 -35.67 -5.53 17.16
CA ASP A 565 -35.03 -5.76 15.86
C ASP A 565 -34.21 -4.53 15.41
N PRO A 566 -32.97 -4.70 14.96
CA PRO A 566 -32.24 -5.94 14.72
C PRO A 566 -31.49 -6.47 15.98
N GLY A 567 -32.13 -7.35 16.74
CA GLY A 567 -31.68 -7.78 18.09
C GLY A 567 -30.24 -8.28 18.17
N LEU A 568 -29.71 -8.98 17.14
CA LEU A 568 -28.32 -9.42 17.13
C LEU A 568 -27.34 -8.25 16.99
N THR A 569 -27.70 -7.22 16.26
CA THR A 569 -26.88 -5.99 16.13
C THR A 569 -26.85 -5.22 17.45
N LEU A 570 -27.97 -5.14 18.17
CA LEU A 570 -28.01 -4.49 19.48
C LEU A 570 -27.29 -5.31 20.56
N ILE A 571 -27.30 -6.65 20.50
CA ILE A 571 -26.44 -7.50 21.34
C ILE A 571 -24.97 -7.19 21.08
N TRP A 572 -24.55 -7.16 19.81
CA TRP A 572 -23.20 -6.80 19.42
C TRP A 572 -22.84 -5.39 19.90
N PHE A 573 -23.72 -4.42 19.73
CA PHE A 573 -23.53 -3.03 20.14
C PHE A 573 -23.32 -2.89 21.65
N PHE A 574 -24.11 -3.59 22.48
CA PHE A 574 -23.93 -3.60 23.93
C PHE A 574 -22.49 -3.96 24.33
N TRP A 575 -21.94 -5.00 23.74
CA TRP A 575 -20.58 -5.45 24.05
C TRP A 575 -19.51 -4.52 23.51
N VAL A 576 -19.67 -4.02 22.30
CA VAL A 576 -18.73 -3.03 21.69
C VAL A 576 -18.73 -1.73 22.48
N ARG A 577 -19.90 -1.28 22.96
CA ARG A 577 -20.00 -0.10 23.81
C ARG A 577 -19.26 -0.31 25.13
N LEU A 578 -19.40 -1.45 25.74
CA LEU A 578 -18.69 -1.82 26.97
C LEU A 578 -17.16 -1.86 26.77
N GLU A 579 -16.70 -2.50 25.71
CA GLU A 579 -15.28 -2.47 25.33
C GLU A 579 -14.80 -1.04 25.06
N SER A 580 -15.62 -0.21 24.44
CA SER A 580 -15.28 1.18 24.13
C SER A 580 -15.15 2.03 25.37
N MET A 581 -16.00 1.83 26.39
CA MET A 581 -15.84 2.47 27.71
C MET A 581 -14.48 2.13 28.33
N TRP A 582 -14.08 0.88 28.27
CA TRP A 582 -12.78 0.42 28.72
C TRP A 582 -11.61 1.12 27.98
N HIS A 583 -11.64 1.11 26.66
CA HIS A 583 -10.60 1.73 25.83
C HIS A 583 -10.54 3.24 25.98
N SER A 584 -11.68 3.92 26.04
CA SER A 584 -11.79 5.36 26.28
C SER A 584 -11.11 5.77 27.59
N LYS A 585 -11.43 5.09 28.68
CA LYS A 585 -10.81 5.31 29.99
C LYS A 585 -9.30 5.03 29.97
N LEU A 586 -8.84 4.00 29.27
CA LEU A 586 -7.41 3.72 29.09
C LEU A 586 -6.69 4.83 28.32
N GLN A 587 -7.29 5.38 27.26
CA GLN A 587 -6.73 6.48 26.48
C GLN A 587 -6.51 7.73 27.35
N GLN A 588 -7.35 7.96 28.36
CA GLN A 588 -7.20 9.05 29.32
C GLN A 588 -6.18 8.77 30.44
N GLY A 589 -5.53 7.60 30.40
CA GLY A 589 -4.53 7.22 31.40
C GLY A 589 -5.09 6.69 32.72
N ASN A 590 -6.41 6.42 32.78
CA ASN A 590 -7.05 5.84 33.97
C ASN A 590 -6.57 4.41 34.18
N LYS A 591 -6.52 3.99 35.45
CA LYS A 591 -6.12 2.65 35.86
C LYS A 591 -7.24 1.99 36.64
N VAL A 592 -7.38 0.69 36.49
CA VAL A 592 -8.41 -0.11 37.15
C VAL A 592 -8.44 0.06 38.67
N GLU A 593 -7.23 0.21 39.26
CA GLU A 593 -7.11 0.35 40.73
C GLU A 593 -7.71 1.65 41.28
N ASN A 594 -7.89 2.68 40.43
CA ASN A 594 -8.28 4.02 40.84
C ASN A 594 -9.62 4.47 40.21
N ASP A 595 -10.28 3.62 39.44
CA ASP A 595 -11.48 3.97 38.70
C ASP A 595 -12.54 2.85 38.88
N GLU A 596 -13.58 3.17 39.68
CA GLU A 596 -14.65 2.23 39.97
C GLU A 596 -15.43 1.79 38.72
N ILE A 597 -15.62 2.71 37.76
CA ILE A 597 -16.29 2.42 36.48
C ILE A 597 -15.48 1.39 35.69
N MET A 598 -14.15 1.56 35.60
CA MET A 598 -13.28 0.59 34.93
C MET A 598 -13.31 -0.78 35.59
N LEU A 599 -13.33 -0.84 36.92
CA LEU A 599 -13.40 -2.10 37.64
C LEU A 599 -14.70 -2.85 37.31
N GLU A 600 -15.81 -2.15 37.28
CA GLU A 600 -17.12 -2.70 36.98
C GLU A 600 -17.24 -3.17 35.53
N ILE A 601 -16.79 -2.35 34.58
CA ILE A 601 -16.72 -2.71 33.16
C ILE A 601 -15.90 -4.00 32.98
N MET A 602 -14.73 -4.08 33.61
CA MET A 602 -13.85 -5.24 33.49
C MET A 602 -14.50 -6.51 34.05
N ARG A 603 -15.25 -6.39 35.13
CA ARG A 603 -16.00 -7.54 35.70
C ARG A 603 -17.05 -8.05 34.71
N ILE A 604 -17.82 -7.16 34.08
CA ILE A 604 -18.86 -7.58 33.12
C ILE A 604 -18.22 -8.14 31.84
N LEU A 605 -17.17 -7.51 31.31
CA LEU A 605 -16.44 -8.05 30.15
C LEU A 605 -15.87 -9.46 30.42
N SER A 606 -15.49 -9.77 31.67
CA SER A 606 -15.02 -11.11 32.04
C SER A 606 -16.08 -12.18 31.94
N PHE A 607 -17.36 -11.82 32.05
CA PHE A 607 -18.46 -12.76 31.95
C PHE A 607 -18.67 -13.32 30.54
N ASP A 608 -18.24 -12.60 29.51
CA ASP A 608 -18.36 -13.06 28.12
C ASP A 608 -17.62 -14.38 27.87
N SER A 609 -16.53 -14.62 28.58
CA SER A 609 -15.77 -15.88 28.51
C SER A 609 -16.39 -17.04 29.29
N SER A 610 -17.46 -16.80 30.06
CA SER A 610 -18.12 -17.83 30.88
C SER A 610 -18.96 -18.77 30.03
N GLU A 611 -18.75 -20.06 30.15
CA GLU A 611 -19.62 -21.09 29.51
C GLU A 611 -21.02 -21.21 30.19
N GLN A 612 -21.16 -20.74 31.43
CA GLN A 612 -22.31 -20.95 32.29
C GLN A 612 -23.32 -19.81 32.30
N GLY A 613 -23.20 -18.83 31.42
CA GLY A 613 -24.04 -17.63 31.48
C GLY A 613 -23.62 -16.66 32.59
N TRP A 614 -24.31 -15.54 32.66
CA TRP A 614 -24.04 -14.46 33.63
C TRP A 614 -25.26 -13.60 33.86
N VAL A 615 -25.28 -12.91 34.99
CA VAL A 615 -26.38 -12.05 35.41
C VAL A 615 -25.89 -10.77 36.06
N VAL A 616 -26.54 -9.64 35.75
CA VAL A 616 -26.38 -8.35 36.43
C VAL A 616 -27.79 -7.88 36.80
N MET A 617 -28.05 -7.62 38.08
CA MET A 617 -29.34 -7.14 38.58
C MET A 617 -29.15 -5.77 39.25
N SER A 618 -29.98 -4.81 38.87
CA SER A 618 -30.01 -3.44 39.39
C SER A 618 -31.42 -3.02 39.76
N ARG A 619 -31.57 -1.90 40.48
CA ARG A 619 -32.86 -1.30 40.81
C ARG A 619 -32.89 0.19 40.55
N GLY A 620 -33.75 0.62 39.66
CA GLY A 620 -33.88 2.05 39.33
C GLY A 620 -32.56 2.71 39.04
N THR A 621 -32.28 3.85 39.65
CA THR A 621 -31.04 4.64 39.51
C THR A 621 -29.92 4.23 40.48
N GLU A 622 -30.09 3.15 41.24
CA GLU A 622 -29.09 2.72 42.22
C GLU A 622 -27.80 2.30 41.53
N SER A 623 -26.64 2.78 42.03
CA SER A 623 -25.33 2.37 41.55
C SER A 623 -24.94 0.96 41.94
N MET A 624 -25.58 0.43 42.99
CA MET A 624 -25.37 -0.94 43.48
C MET A 624 -26.00 -1.96 42.54
N MET A 625 -25.21 -2.91 42.07
CA MET A 625 -25.67 -4.01 41.22
C MET A 625 -25.18 -5.33 41.77
N ALA A 626 -26.12 -6.28 41.96
CA ALA A 626 -25.75 -7.68 42.22
C ALA A 626 -25.37 -8.35 40.91
N LYS A 627 -24.20 -9.01 40.86
CA LYS A 627 -23.69 -9.60 39.64
C LYS A 627 -22.92 -10.89 39.90
N GLY A 628 -22.98 -11.80 38.93
CA GLY A 628 -22.27 -13.08 39.09
C GLY A 628 -22.37 -14.01 37.88
N LYS A 629 -21.56 -15.07 37.93
CA LYS A 629 -21.65 -16.17 36.98
C LYS A 629 -22.96 -16.89 37.12
N GLY A 630 -23.45 -17.48 36.05
CA GLY A 630 -24.81 -18.03 35.97
C GLY A 630 -25.17 -19.02 37.06
N ASP A 631 -24.34 -20.02 37.34
CA ASP A 631 -24.63 -21.03 38.37
C ASP A 631 -24.54 -20.44 39.79
N THR A 632 -23.58 -19.57 40.08
CA THR A 632 -23.45 -18.89 41.35
C THR A 632 -24.69 -18.01 41.63
N PHE A 633 -25.14 -17.29 40.61
CA PHE A 633 -26.32 -16.43 40.72
C PHE A 633 -27.59 -17.27 40.89
N LEU A 634 -27.70 -18.37 40.15
CA LEU A 634 -28.86 -19.29 40.28
C LEU A 634 -28.92 -19.94 41.66
N ASN A 635 -27.77 -20.33 42.23
CA ASN A 635 -27.72 -20.87 43.61
C ASN A 635 -28.13 -19.79 44.62
N CYS A 636 -27.69 -18.53 44.44
CA CYS A 636 -28.12 -17.42 45.27
C CYS A 636 -29.67 -17.26 45.28
N LEU A 637 -30.31 -17.35 44.11
CA LEU A 637 -31.78 -17.29 44.02
C LEU A 637 -32.48 -18.45 44.69
N ASN A 638 -31.95 -19.69 44.56
CA ASN A 638 -32.52 -20.87 45.17
C ASN A 638 -32.36 -20.88 46.70
N ASP A 639 -31.29 -20.30 47.20
CA ASP A 639 -30.93 -20.27 48.61
C ASP A 639 -31.48 -19.02 49.33
N TYR A 640 -32.52 -18.38 48.79
CA TYR A 640 -33.10 -17.14 49.35
C TYR A 640 -33.34 -17.23 50.86
N ASP A 641 -33.88 -18.34 51.34
CA ASP A 641 -34.17 -18.55 52.77
C ASP A 641 -32.95 -18.43 53.68
N GLN A 642 -31.72 -18.62 53.16
CA GLN A 642 -30.51 -18.53 53.94
C GLN A 642 -30.02 -17.09 54.14
N TRP A 643 -30.44 -16.16 53.28
CA TRP A 643 -29.99 -14.76 53.32
C TRP A 643 -31.15 -13.74 53.40
N LYS A 644 -32.42 -14.18 53.51
CA LYS A 644 -33.60 -13.30 53.59
C LYS A 644 -33.54 -12.29 54.73
N ASP A 645 -33.05 -12.70 55.89
CA ASP A 645 -32.93 -11.80 57.06
C ASP A 645 -31.96 -10.65 56.79
N LYS A 646 -30.90 -10.91 56.02
CA LYS A 646 -29.98 -9.87 55.55
C LYS A 646 -30.61 -8.96 54.49
N ALA A 647 -31.51 -9.50 53.67
CA ALA A 647 -32.23 -8.71 52.68
C ALA A 647 -33.23 -7.75 53.31
N GLU A 648 -33.88 -8.16 54.43
CA GLU A 648 -34.74 -7.29 55.20
C GLU A 648 -34.00 -6.17 55.91
N ASP A 649 -32.73 -6.41 56.32
CA ASP A 649 -31.90 -5.45 57.05
C ASP A 649 -31.16 -4.48 56.12
N LYS A 650 -30.50 -4.98 55.07
CA LYS A 650 -29.62 -4.20 54.19
C LYS A 650 -30.25 -3.84 52.84
N GLY A 651 -31.37 -4.41 52.50
CA GLY A 651 -31.96 -4.37 51.14
C GLY A 651 -31.56 -5.56 50.29
N LEU A 652 -32.36 -5.84 49.25
CA LEU A 652 -32.25 -7.07 48.45
C LEU A 652 -30.93 -7.18 47.70
N LEU A 653 -30.53 -6.14 46.95
CA LEU A 653 -29.34 -6.16 46.12
C LEU A 653 -27.99 -6.26 46.91
N PRO A 654 -27.80 -5.46 48.01
CA PRO A 654 -26.62 -5.61 48.83
C PRO A 654 -26.51 -6.99 49.48
N ALA A 655 -27.61 -7.53 49.98
CA ALA A 655 -27.61 -8.87 50.60
C ALA A 655 -27.35 -9.97 49.59
N MET A 656 -27.88 -9.84 48.37
CA MET A 656 -27.64 -10.76 47.26
C MET A 656 -26.15 -10.73 46.83
N ASP A 657 -25.55 -9.55 46.67
CA ASP A 657 -24.16 -9.41 46.31
C ASP A 657 -23.23 -9.97 47.39
N ASP A 658 -23.50 -9.65 48.69
CA ASP A 658 -22.77 -10.24 49.82
C ASP A 658 -22.84 -11.79 49.82
N TYR A 659 -23.99 -12.37 49.51
CA TYR A 659 -24.18 -13.82 49.46
C TYR A 659 -23.43 -14.42 48.25
N ILE A 660 -23.50 -13.81 47.05
CA ILE A 660 -22.77 -14.23 45.86
C ILE A 660 -21.29 -14.22 46.10
N GLN A 661 -20.77 -13.17 46.75
CA GLN A 661 -19.32 -13.09 47.10
C GLN A 661 -18.93 -14.18 48.10
N GLY A 662 -19.81 -14.53 49.04
CA GLY A 662 -19.61 -15.62 49.99
C GLY A 662 -19.57 -17.02 49.36
N LEU A 663 -20.32 -17.23 48.25
CA LEU A 663 -20.31 -18.48 47.49
C LEU A 663 -19.02 -18.66 46.63
N GLN A 664 -18.30 -17.59 46.40
CA GLN A 664 -17.04 -17.68 45.63
C GLN A 664 -15.96 -18.35 46.45
N THR A 665 -15.63 -19.60 46.12
CA THR A 665 -14.54 -20.31 46.76
C THR A 665 -13.24 -19.61 46.41
N PRO A 666 -12.28 -19.44 47.37
CA PRO A 666 -10.96 -18.95 47.10
C PRO A 666 -10.26 -19.88 46.10
N HIS A 667 -10.05 -19.40 44.89
CA HIS A 667 -9.31 -20.15 43.88
C HIS A 667 -8.10 -19.34 43.44
N HIS A 668 -7.08 -20.05 42.95
CA HIS A 668 -5.90 -19.41 42.37
C HIS A 668 -6.24 -18.92 40.97
N CYS A 669 -6.28 -17.60 40.82
CA CYS A 669 -6.57 -16.96 39.54
C CYS A 669 -5.27 -16.81 38.75
N ASN A 670 -5.19 -17.44 37.60
CA ASN A 670 -4.09 -17.26 36.64
C ASN A 670 -4.62 -16.53 35.41
N ARG A 671 -3.96 -15.44 35.02
CA ARG A 671 -4.24 -14.72 33.78
C ARG A 671 -3.03 -14.72 32.90
N LEU A 672 -3.14 -15.31 31.72
CA LEU A 672 -2.12 -15.21 30.68
C LEU A 672 -2.37 -13.92 29.89
N ILE A 673 -1.40 -13.01 29.96
CA ILE A 673 -1.39 -11.79 29.12
C ILE A 673 -0.31 -11.99 28.08
N LEU A 674 -0.73 -12.16 26.83
CA LEU A 674 0.22 -12.14 25.72
C LEU A 674 0.57 -10.67 25.44
N PRO A 675 1.87 -10.32 25.30
CA PRO A 675 2.25 -8.97 24.95
C PRO A 675 1.63 -8.62 23.61
N GLY A 676 0.80 -7.57 23.59
CA GLY A 676 0.30 -6.98 22.36
C GLY A 676 1.42 -6.32 21.55
N THR A 677 1.10 -5.80 20.38
CA THR A 677 2.04 -5.12 19.49
C THR A 677 2.85 -3.99 20.13
N ASN A 678 2.43 -3.47 21.28
CA ASN A 678 3.11 -2.41 22.03
C ASN A 678 4.06 -2.92 23.13
N GLY A 679 4.21 -4.24 23.30
CA GLY A 679 5.23 -4.87 24.15
C GLY A 679 5.17 -4.55 25.66
N ARG A 680 4.19 -3.77 26.13
CA ARG A 680 4.07 -3.38 27.54
C ARG A 680 3.11 -4.30 28.28
N ILE A 681 3.65 -5.07 29.21
CA ILE A 681 2.85 -5.85 30.18
C ILE A 681 2.51 -4.89 31.33
N PRO A 682 1.22 -4.76 31.74
CA PRO A 682 0.85 -3.95 32.89
C PRO A 682 1.61 -4.39 34.15
N ASP A 683 2.11 -3.45 34.93
CA ASP A 683 2.83 -3.74 36.16
C ASP A 683 1.91 -4.30 37.27
N LYS A 684 0.66 -3.90 37.24
CA LYS A 684 -0.36 -4.39 38.16
C LYS A 684 -1.60 -4.81 37.38
N VAL A 685 -2.16 -5.95 37.73
CA VAL A 685 -3.40 -6.50 37.16
C VAL A 685 -4.27 -6.92 38.31
N VAL A 686 -5.56 -6.61 38.23
CA VAL A 686 -6.57 -7.05 39.19
C VAL A 686 -7.27 -8.28 38.63
N CYS A 687 -7.52 -9.27 39.47
CA CYS A 687 -8.29 -10.43 39.08
C CYS A 687 -9.75 -10.03 38.81
N VAL A 688 -10.23 -10.33 37.61
CA VAL A 688 -11.60 -10.01 37.19
C VAL A 688 -12.67 -10.82 37.91
N GLU A 689 -12.31 -11.96 38.49
CA GLU A 689 -13.24 -12.83 39.16
C GLU A 689 -13.41 -12.48 40.64
N CYS A 690 -12.34 -12.14 41.36
CA CYS A 690 -12.38 -11.90 42.79
C CYS A 690 -11.89 -10.48 43.20
N GLY A 691 -11.53 -9.60 42.24
CA GLY A 691 -11.14 -8.22 42.50
C GLY A 691 -9.80 -8.04 43.22
N ARG A 692 -9.02 -9.12 43.46
CA ARG A 692 -7.73 -9.06 44.17
C ARG A 692 -6.61 -8.61 43.23
N PRO A 693 -5.61 -7.84 43.71
CA PRO A 693 -4.43 -7.54 42.93
C PRO A 693 -3.65 -8.84 42.65
N MET A 694 -3.23 -9.01 41.41
CA MET A 694 -2.46 -10.17 40.95
C MET A 694 -0.97 -9.83 40.93
N GLU A 695 -0.15 -10.76 41.39
CA GLU A 695 1.30 -10.65 41.27
C GLU A 695 1.78 -11.07 39.89
N LYS A 696 2.86 -10.44 39.45
CA LYS A 696 3.50 -10.76 38.18
C LYS A 696 4.32 -12.03 38.33
N PHE A 697 3.96 -13.06 37.57
CA PHE A 697 4.62 -14.34 37.56
C PHE A 697 5.26 -14.59 36.20
N PHE A 698 6.50 -15.02 36.15
CA PHE A 698 7.22 -15.37 34.93
C PHE A 698 7.31 -16.88 34.77
N MET A 699 6.82 -17.37 33.61
CA MET A 699 6.96 -18.77 33.23
C MET A 699 7.83 -18.87 31.98
N TYR A 700 8.85 -19.73 32.06
CA TYR A 700 9.68 -20.08 30.91
C TYR A 700 9.13 -21.34 30.26
N ARG A 701 8.83 -21.28 28.97
CA ARG A 701 8.41 -22.45 28.18
C ARG A 701 9.48 -22.80 27.17
N CYS A 702 9.83 -24.11 27.08
CA CYS A 702 10.70 -24.58 26.01
C CYS A 702 10.00 -24.50 24.65
N CYS A 703 10.69 -24.01 23.62
CA CYS A 703 10.13 -23.82 22.28
C CYS A 703 9.96 -25.11 21.47
N THR A 704 10.28 -26.25 22.05
CA THR A 704 10.26 -27.55 21.36
C THR A 704 9.04 -28.41 21.66
N ASP A 705 8.05 -27.92 22.41
CA ASP A 705 6.77 -28.61 22.64
C ASP A 705 5.61 -27.94 21.90
#